data_2c4aa7cd6f7f3dd81a59404ccc82bc8d
#
_entry.id   2c4aa7cd6f7f3dd81a59404ccc82bc8d
#
_cell.length_a   1.000
_cell.length_b   1.000
_cell.length_c   1.000
_cell.angle_alpha   90.00
_cell.angle_beta   90.00
_cell.angle_gamma   90.00
#
_symmetry.space_group_name_H-M   'P 1'
#
loop_
_entity.id
_entity.type
_entity.pdbx_description
1 polymer ?
#
loop_
_entity_poly.entity_id
_entity_poly.type
_entity_poly.pdbx_seq_one_letter_code
_entity_poly.pdbx_strand_id
1 'polypeptide(L)'
;MDIANRAETWLNGLSPQAHSLWAKSGCEDAYLRLTQHLIDTACVAEWLWDNWVSDSLKRTLAAIWKLDEQDVRQLYIFFAGVHDVGKASVSFQRIVEQRPDSYYLLRPIEEAGLSLDWPRGEGPDIKFPHGLASAVFLRNWLLANGLKKPIASSLISVVDAHHGFTSDPVLLEKRIKELEGRECRFDDVAAELIESMAGLTGVSAALGKLKKKPVAGAPQLMVGLLIMADWIASNENVFPYGAIAPQPERVADGMAFLNLPTPWMPVDPPASVQGLFNRTFGWEGSEQARPIQSAAVETAQSAVGPMLMIIEAPTGEGKTEAGLAAAHVLGQKLGAQGVYVAAPTMATANGLFERVVDWARHSSQGGTVASMYLAHSKNRLSEQFQRLRFSARKEDATSLMRGSDSEENMGGLVANQWLSGSRKGLLSDFVVGTVDQALMMALKVRFSMLRHVALAGKVILIDEVHAYDAYMSQYLYRVLQWCARYGMSVILMSATLPPAQRKKLAAAYGSALMRESQAAAEALDVSSYPLVSVVDGNGVRAISVPPRPDDAQIAVHRIDDELGVLRKTLVELLDGGGIALVICNTIRRAQEAYRELSAEYPGEVELHHAAFIASDRSAKEDALRERLGSRARRGAGRPWRQIIVATQVAEQSLDIDADVLITDIAPIDLIIQRAGRIHRHERPLDDRPVKLRKPMVFVRGVYDEGTVPRFDSGTEFIYGEGILLSTMAHLPETLRRPSDVPELVRRVYDAEPRIPERWQERWDAAISKDAKKREQSVGRAKTFLFPRLTGASDLQDLFDILHDDSRGSGGEEAGSAQVRDTEFSVEVIAVQDTDYGYRAFGDDEDGAEILKGTEPTYQQSIKLAGSTLRLPVRMTKLEKDFDGVVSELEAQTPAEWSNSALLRGQLALRFDRFGESHVGRFHLSYDEEVGLVVSDKEAGSSAELATDDES
;
A
#
# COMPACT_ATOMS: atom_id res chain seq x y z
N MET A 1 -1.33 27.33 -21.68
CA MET A 1 -0.08 26.87 -22.38
C MET A 1 0.76 28.04 -22.83
N ASP A 2 1.28 28.80 -21.87
CA ASP A 2 2.12 30.00 -22.18
C ASP A 2 3.53 29.57 -22.61
N ILE A 3 4.12 28.57 -21.98
CA ILE A 3 5.45 28.04 -22.30
C ILE A 3 5.49 27.48 -23.72
N ALA A 4 4.51 26.64 -24.09
CA ALA A 4 4.46 26.04 -25.43
C ALA A 4 4.38 27.09 -26.55
N ASN A 5 3.61 28.17 -26.34
CA ASN A 5 3.51 29.26 -27.32
C ASN A 5 4.82 30.09 -27.50
N ARG A 6 5.67 30.13 -26.46
CA ARG A 6 6.96 30.82 -26.46
C ARG A 6 8.14 29.89 -26.75
N ALA A 7 7.92 28.62 -26.90
CA ALA A 7 8.94 27.59 -27.08
C ALA A 7 9.76 27.81 -28.36
N GLU A 8 9.13 28.17 -29.48
CA GLU A 8 9.81 28.45 -30.74
C GLU A 8 10.76 29.63 -30.62
N THR A 9 10.31 30.71 -29.99
CA THR A 9 11.17 31.89 -29.71
C THR A 9 12.34 31.52 -28.82
N TRP A 10 12.10 30.68 -27.79
CA TRP A 10 13.15 30.19 -26.91
C TRP A 10 14.16 29.32 -27.66
N LEU A 11 13.72 28.35 -28.47
CA LEU A 11 14.58 27.49 -29.27
C LEU A 11 15.42 28.31 -30.24
N ASN A 12 14.83 29.28 -30.97
CA ASN A 12 15.52 30.10 -31.92
C ASN A 12 16.55 31.06 -31.28
N GLY A 13 16.44 31.32 -29.99
CA GLY A 13 17.37 32.13 -29.22
C GLY A 13 18.62 31.43 -28.73
N LEU A 14 18.66 30.09 -28.84
CA LEU A 14 19.76 29.27 -28.35
C LEU A 14 20.90 29.13 -29.35
N SER A 15 22.12 28.94 -28.84
CA SER A 15 23.33 28.77 -29.65
C SER A 15 23.31 27.49 -30.49
N PRO A 16 24.07 27.44 -31.61
CA PRO A 16 24.27 26.19 -32.35
C PRO A 16 24.84 25.05 -31.48
N GLN A 17 25.63 25.39 -30.47
CA GLN A 17 26.21 24.45 -29.50
C GLN A 17 25.11 23.79 -28.67
N ALA A 18 24.16 24.57 -28.17
CA ALA A 18 23.02 24.01 -27.41
C ALA A 18 22.16 23.08 -28.28
N HIS A 19 21.94 23.41 -29.53
CA HIS A 19 21.20 22.60 -30.50
C HIS A 19 21.89 21.29 -30.92
N SER A 20 23.21 21.23 -30.82
CA SER A 20 24.00 20.08 -31.24
C SER A 20 23.90 18.89 -30.23
N LEU A 21 23.48 19.16 -28.98
CA LEU A 21 23.48 18.15 -27.92
C LEU A 21 22.25 17.23 -28.00
N TRP A 22 22.48 15.93 -27.81
CA TRP A 22 21.43 14.92 -27.76
C TRP A 22 21.05 14.60 -26.32
N ALA A 23 19.80 14.17 -26.09
CA ALA A 23 19.29 13.75 -24.78
C ALA A 23 18.90 12.27 -24.75
N LYS A 24 18.32 11.77 -25.84
CA LYS A 24 17.84 10.38 -25.94
C LYS A 24 18.04 9.85 -27.36
N SER A 25 18.34 8.55 -27.46
CA SER A 25 18.42 7.82 -28.74
C SER A 25 17.34 6.77 -28.78
N GLY A 26 16.55 6.76 -29.85
CA GLY A 26 15.50 5.79 -30.14
C GLY A 26 15.94 4.67 -31.09
N CYS A 27 14.98 4.03 -31.73
CA CYS A 27 15.19 3.06 -32.82
C CYS A 27 15.42 3.81 -34.16
N GLU A 28 16.03 3.15 -35.14
CA GLU A 28 16.16 3.65 -36.53
C GLU A 28 16.82 5.04 -36.66
N ASP A 29 17.90 5.29 -35.88
CA ASP A 29 18.63 6.56 -35.85
C ASP A 29 17.82 7.78 -35.37
N ALA A 30 16.61 7.59 -34.87
CA ALA A 30 15.85 8.66 -34.27
C ALA A 30 16.46 9.08 -32.92
N TYR A 31 16.58 10.37 -32.68
CA TYR A 31 17.06 10.92 -31.41
C TYR A 31 16.32 12.18 -31.02
N LEU A 32 16.32 12.45 -29.72
CA LEU A 32 15.76 13.67 -29.16
C LEU A 32 16.90 14.60 -28.76
N ARG A 33 16.88 15.84 -29.26
CA ARG A 33 17.82 16.91 -28.86
C ARG A 33 17.60 17.27 -27.40
N LEU A 34 18.68 17.66 -26.72
CA LEU A 34 18.57 18.10 -25.32
C LEU A 34 17.64 19.32 -25.18
N THR A 35 17.76 20.30 -26.05
CA THR A 35 16.87 21.47 -26.06
C THR A 35 15.40 21.10 -26.19
N GLN A 36 15.07 20.12 -27.04
CA GLN A 36 13.71 19.66 -27.24
C GLN A 36 13.20 18.90 -26.00
N HIS A 37 14.02 18.04 -25.39
CA HIS A 37 13.65 17.34 -24.17
C HIS A 37 13.35 18.28 -22.99
N LEU A 38 14.20 19.33 -22.82
CA LEU A 38 14.00 20.29 -21.74
C LEU A 38 12.70 21.10 -21.93
N ILE A 39 12.39 21.52 -23.14
CA ILE A 39 11.17 22.29 -23.41
C ILE A 39 9.92 21.39 -23.34
N ASP A 40 9.99 20.14 -23.84
CA ASP A 40 8.90 19.17 -23.69
C ASP A 40 8.56 18.96 -22.24
N THR A 41 9.57 18.74 -21.38
CA THR A 41 9.37 18.52 -19.95
C THR A 41 8.80 19.76 -19.24
N ALA A 42 9.26 20.96 -19.60
CA ALA A 42 8.71 22.20 -19.08
C ALA A 42 7.24 22.41 -19.46
N CYS A 43 6.88 22.11 -20.71
CA CYS A 43 5.49 22.18 -21.19
C CYS A 43 4.59 21.14 -20.52
N VAL A 44 5.08 19.92 -20.33
CA VAL A 44 4.36 18.87 -19.59
C VAL A 44 4.14 19.32 -18.14
N ALA A 45 5.14 19.90 -17.49
CA ALA A 45 5.02 20.40 -16.13
C ALA A 45 3.98 21.53 -16.04
N GLU A 46 3.95 22.45 -17.00
CA GLU A 46 2.93 23.48 -17.10
C GLU A 46 1.53 22.85 -17.21
N TRP A 47 1.36 21.90 -18.14
CA TRP A 47 0.09 21.22 -18.35
C TRP A 47 -0.39 20.47 -17.11
N LEU A 48 0.51 19.73 -16.44
CA LEU A 48 0.21 19.00 -15.22
C LEU A 48 -0.24 19.94 -14.11
N TRP A 49 0.45 21.06 -13.92
CA TRP A 49 0.06 22.06 -12.92
C TRP A 49 -1.33 22.62 -13.16
N ASP A 50 -1.62 22.95 -14.42
CA ASP A 50 -2.85 23.64 -14.79
C ASP A 50 -4.07 22.70 -14.86
N ASN A 51 -3.87 21.40 -15.17
CA ASN A 51 -4.96 20.46 -15.46
C ASN A 51 -5.04 19.24 -14.52
N TRP A 52 -3.93 18.82 -13.92
CA TRP A 52 -3.88 17.59 -13.13
C TRP A 52 -3.65 17.82 -11.64
N VAL A 53 -2.81 18.77 -11.25
CA VAL A 53 -2.53 19.08 -9.84
C VAL A 53 -3.76 19.72 -9.20
N SER A 54 -4.30 19.12 -8.14
CA SER A 54 -5.48 19.64 -7.44
C SER A 54 -5.21 20.95 -6.71
N ASP A 55 -6.27 21.72 -6.48
CA ASP A 55 -6.18 22.97 -5.72
C ASP A 55 -5.70 22.75 -4.28
N SER A 56 -6.03 21.61 -3.67
CA SER A 56 -5.52 21.23 -2.35
C SER A 56 -4.00 21.08 -2.39
N LEU A 57 -3.46 20.39 -3.39
CA LEU A 57 -2.02 20.17 -3.52
C LEU A 57 -1.28 21.48 -3.87
N LYS A 58 -1.86 22.34 -4.72
CA LYS A 58 -1.32 23.68 -5.02
C LYS A 58 -1.21 24.52 -3.75
N ARG A 59 -2.29 24.59 -2.95
CA ARG A 59 -2.27 25.29 -1.65
C ARG A 59 -1.24 24.71 -0.68
N THR A 60 -1.14 23.38 -0.62
CA THR A 60 -0.12 22.72 0.21
C THR A 60 1.28 23.11 -0.20
N LEU A 61 1.57 23.04 -1.50
CA LEU A 61 2.87 23.45 -2.04
C LEU A 61 3.17 24.92 -1.74
N ALA A 62 2.22 25.82 -1.99
CA ALA A 62 2.37 27.23 -1.66
C ALA A 62 2.70 27.45 -0.17
N ALA A 63 1.97 26.77 0.73
CA ALA A 63 2.16 26.89 2.17
C ALA A 63 3.54 26.38 2.64
N ILE A 64 4.00 25.21 2.14
CA ILE A 64 5.29 24.62 2.56
C ILE A 64 6.50 25.32 1.91
N TRP A 65 6.36 25.85 0.67
CA TRP A 65 7.38 26.68 0.04
C TRP A 65 7.39 28.10 0.62
N LYS A 66 6.31 28.55 1.27
CA LYS A 66 6.07 29.92 1.73
C LYS A 66 6.13 30.93 0.58
N LEU A 67 5.54 30.56 -0.53
CA LEU A 67 5.40 31.32 -1.76
C LEU A 67 3.92 31.34 -2.16
N ASP A 68 3.54 32.21 -3.10
CA ASP A 68 2.23 32.09 -3.71
C ASP A 68 2.20 30.95 -4.75
N GLU A 69 1.00 30.55 -5.17
CA GLU A 69 0.84 29.43 -6.11
C GLU A 69 1.51 29.69 -7.46
N GLN A 70 1.51 30.94 -7.93
CA GLN A 70 2.14 31.31 -9.18
C GLN A 70 3.68 31.21 -9.11
N ASP A 71 4.29 31.61 -8.00
CA ASP A 71 5.72 31.44 -7.78
C ASP A 71 6.11 29.94 -7.77
N VAL A 72 5.30 29.10 -7.10
CA VAL A 72 5.55 27.64 -7.04
C VAL A 72 5.37 27.00 -8.42
N ARG A 73 4.36 27.44 -9.20
CA ARG A 73 4.18 27.03 -10.59
C ARG A 73 5.43 27.33 -11.43
N GLN A 74 5.95 28.54 -11.31
CA GLN A 74 7.19 28.97 -12.03
C GLN A 74 8.39 28.10 -11.60
N LEU A 75 8.57 27.85 -10.31
CA LEU A 75 9.62 26.96 -9.80
C LEU A 75 9.49 25.55 -10.37
N TYR A 76 8.28 24.96 -10.39
CA TYR A 76 8.04 23.62 -10.91
C TYR A 76 8.41 23.52 -12.39
N ILE A 77 7.91 24.45 -13.21
CA ILE A 77 8.19 24.48 -14.64
C ILE A 77 9.69 24.68 -14.89
N PHE A 78 10.33 25.55 -14.12
CA PHE A 78 11.77 25.78 -14.22
C PHE A 78 12.57 24.51 -13.89
N PHE A 79 12.29 23.83 -12.75
CA PHE A 79 12.98 22.60 -12.43
C PHE A 79 12.78 21.53 -13.50
N ALA A 80 11.58 21.41 -14.06
CA ALA A 80 11.29 20.51 -15.16
C ALA A 80 12.10 20.85 -16.42
N GLY A 81 12.25 22.15 -16.73
CA GLY A 81 13.03 22.64 -17.88
C GLY A 81 14.54 22.54 -17.72
N VAL A 82 15.07 22.29 -16.50
CA VAL A 82 16.53 22.23 -16.27
C VAL A 82 16.98 20.89 -15.63
N HIS A 83 16.06 19.95 -15.40
CA HIS A 83 16.38 18.72 -14.67
C HIS A 83 17.51 17.90 -15.30
N ASP A 84 17.57 17.88 -16.60
CA ASP A 84 18.51 17.10 -17.40
C ASP A 84 19.61 17.96 -18.06
N VAL A 85 19.79 19.18 -17.60
CA VAL A 85 20.85 20.10 -18.13
C VAL A 85 22.25 19.49 -17.97
N GLY A 86 22.46 18.57 -17.04
CA GLY A 86 23.71 17.82 -16.88
C GLY A 86 24.06 16.89 -18.05
N LYS A 87 23.11 16.63 -18.95
CA LYS A 87 23.39 15.99 -20.24
C LYS A 87 24.27 16.86 -21.13
N ALA A 88 24.33 18.18 -20.89
CA ALA A 88 25.34 19.09 -21.47
C ALA A 88 26.71 18.89 -20.78
N SER A 89 27.23 17.66 -20.77
CA SER A 89 28.56 17.31 -20.26
C SER A 89 29.25 16.31 -21.20
N VAL A 90 30.57 16.36 -21.25
CA VAL A 90 31.35 15.41 -22.07
C VAL A 90 31.08 13.97 -21.63
N SER A 91 30.96 13.73 -20.31
CA SER A 91 30.66 12.43 -19.75
C SER A 91 29.37 11.81 -20.29
N PHE A 92 28.30 12.63 -20.43
CA PHE A 92 27.03 12.13 -20.98
C PHE A 92 27.11 12.01 -22.51
N GLN A 93 27.60 13.02 -23.21
CA GLN A 93 27.60 13.03 -24.66
C GLN A 93 28.46 11.89 -25.27
N ARG A 94 29.52 11.46 -24.58
CA ARG A 94 30.36 10.32 -24.98
C ARG A 94 29.81 8.94 -24.61
N ILE A 95 28.70 8.82 -23.89
CA ILE A 95 28.18 7.52 -23.42
C ILE A 95 27.87 6.55 -24.56
N VAL A 96 27.63 7.06 -25.76
CA VAL A 96 27.35 6.32 -26.97
C VAL A 96 28.60 5.95 -27.78
N GLU A 97 29.78 6.45 -27.42
CA GLU A 97 31.02 6.31 -28.21
C GLU A 97 31.39 4.85 -28.53
N GLN A 98 31.03 3.91 -27.65
CA GLN A 98 31.29 2.49 -27.86
C GLN A 98 30.25 1.78 -28.78
N ARG A 99 29.17 2.48 -29.20
CA ARG A 99 28.19 1.93 -30.09
C ARG A 99 28.66 2.08 -31.56
N PRO A 100 28.55 1.04 -32.41
CA PRO A 100 29.08 1.08 -33.78
C PRO A 100 28.58 2.23 -34.64
N ASP A 101 27.35 2.69 -34.41
CA ASP A 101 26.66 3.68 -35.25
C ASP A 101 26.43 5.02 -34.56
N SER A 102 27.27 5.37 -33.55
CA SER A 102 27.08 6.59 -32.75
C SER A 102 27.48 7.91 -33.43
N TYR A 103 28.09 7.84 -34.62
CA TYR A 103 28.65 8.98 -35.31
C TYR A 103 27.61 10.09 -35.64
N TYR A 104 26.36 9.72 -35.92
CA TYR A 104 25.28 10.66 -36.17
C TYR A 104 24.92 11.54 -34.95
N LEU A 105 25.20 11.06 -33.72
CA LEU A 105 24.99 11.77 -32.46
C LEU A 105 26.19 12.69 -32.10
N LEU A 106 27.42 12.24 -32.40
CA LEU A 106 28.65 12.95 -31.99
C LEU A 106 29.09 14.02 -32.99
N ARG A 107 28.94 13.78 -34.31
CA ARG A 107 29.33 14.68 -35.38
C ARG A 107 28.70 16.07 -35.26
N PRO A 108 27.39 16.25 -34.97
CA PRO A 108 26.83 17.62 -34.82
C PRO A 108 27.49 18.42 -33.71
N ILE A 109 27.98 17.76 -32.65
CA ILE A 109 28.66 18.38 -31.51
C ILE A 109 30.01 18.98 -31.95
N GLU A 110 30.80 18.18 -32.68
CA GLU A 110 32.09 18.61 -33.21
C GLU A 110 31.93 19.70 -34.27
N GLU A 111 30.96 19.60 -35.17
CA GLU A 111 30.62 20.63 -36.18
C GLU A 111 30.18 21.93 -35.55
N ALA A 112 29.54 21.90 -34.37
CA ALA A 112 29.22 23.09 -33.60
C ALA A 112 30.43 23.67 -32.85
N GLY A 113 31.62 23.06 -32.97
CA GLY A 113 32.86 23.50 -32.34
C GLY A 113 32.99 23.19 -30.85
N LEU A 114 32.30 22.17 -30.36
CA LEU A 114 32.49 21.59 -29.02
C LEU A 114 33.50 20.45 -29.07
N SER A 115 34.60 20.54 -28.27
CA SER A 115 35.54 19.41 -28.15
C SER A 115 35.01 18.35 -27.22
N LEU A 116 35.07 17.10 -27.67
CA LEU A 116 34.76 15.92 -26.85
C LEU A 116 35.95 15.42 -26.01
N ASP A 117 37.04 16.19 -25.97
CA ASP A 117 38.15 15.89 -25.04
C ASP A 117 37.71 15.97 -23.59
N TRP A 118 38.23 15.07 -22.76
CA TRP A 118 37.89 15.05 -21.34
C TRP A 118 38.35 16.29 -20.59
N PRO A 119 37.44 17.13 -20.08
CA PRO A 119 37.80 18.25 -19.27
C PRO A 119 38.22 17.84 -17.86
N ARG A 120 38.82 18.76 -17.11
CA ARG A 120 39.15 18.54 -15.70
C ARG A 120 37.91 18.12 -14.92
N GLY A 121 38.04 17.04 -14.15
CA GLY A 121 36.94 16.51 -13.30
C GLY A 121 36.03 15.50 -14.01
N GLU A 122 36.26 15.21 -15.29
CA GLU A 122 35.59 14.17 -16.06
C GLU A 122 36.60 13.21 -16.66
N GLY A 123 36.15 12.01 -17.03
CA GLY A 123 36.96 10.93 -17.63
C GLY A 123 36.25 9.60 -17.63
N PRO A 124 36.78 8.58 -18.32
CA PRO A 124 36.13 7.27 -18.44
C PRO A 124 35.92 6.57 -17.09
N ASP A 125 36.83 6.80 -16.14
CA ASP A 125 36.77 6.19 -14.78
C ASP A 125 36.16 7.14 -13.74
N ILE A 126 35.68 8.33 -14.18
CA ILE A 126 35.14 9.35 -13.28
C ILE A 126 33.63 9.32 -13.33
N LYS A 127 32.98 8.85 -12.27
CA LYS A 127 31.50 8.87 -12.19
C LYS A 127 30.97 10.30 -12.14
N PHE A 128 30.36 10.76 -13.23
CA PHE A 128 29.69 12.04 -13.32
C PHE A 128 28.29 11.87 -13.97
N PRO A 129 27.35 11.18 -13.27
CA PRO A 129 25.99 10.98 -13.77
C PRO A 129 25.32 12.33 -14.09
N HIS A 130 24.50 12.39 -15.12
CA HIS A 130 23.87 13.64 -15.55
C HIS A 130 22.96 14.28 -14.48
N GLY A 131 22.32 13.51 -13.59
CA GLY A 131 21.58 14.08 -12.46
C GLY A 131 22.49 14.87 -11.51
N LEU A 132 23.65 14.30 -11.15
CA LEU A 132 24.68 14.98 -10.37
C LEU A 132 25.23 16.20 -11.11
N ALA A 133 25.48 16.08 -12.41
CA ALA A 133 25.94 17.19 -13.25
C ALA A 133 24.91 18.33 -13.29
N SER A 134 23.61 18.00 -13.46
CA SER A 134 22.51 18.98 -13.40
C SER A 134 22.51 19.74 -12.08
N ALA A 135 22.68 19.02 -10.96
CA ALA A 135 22.74 19.64 -9.65
C ALA A 135 23.91 20.61 -9.50
N VAL A 136 25.11 20.24 -10.02
CA VAL A 136 26.31 21.09 -9.95
C VAL A 136 26.15 22.35 -10.83
N PHE A 137 25.69 22.19 -12.07
CA PHE A 137 25.49 23.33 -12.98
C PHE A 137 24.41 24.29 -12.46
N LEU A 138 23.28 23.76 -11.99
CA LEU A 138 22.23 24.57 -11.37
C LEU A 138 22.73 25.30 -10.12
N ARG A 139 23.53 24.61 -9.25
CA ARG A 139 24.11 25.27 -8.08
C ARG A 139 24.97 26.47 -8.43
N ASN A 140 25.86 26.31 -9.40
CA ASN A 140 26.73 27.37 -9.81
C ASN A 140 25.93 28.58 -10.32
N TRP A 141 24.93 28.36 -11.13
CA TRP A 141 24.01 29.41 -11.62
C TRP A 141 23.24 30.06 -10.46
N LEU A 142 22.67 29.33 -9.53
CA LEU A 142 21.93 29.86 -8.37
C LEU A 142 22.80 30.75 -7.48
N LEU A 143 24.06 30.34 -7.24
CA LEU A 143 25.01 31.14 -6.45
C LEU A 143 25.45 32.42 -7.19
N ALA A 144 25.69 32.31 -8.50
CA ALA A 144 26.00 33.48 -9.35
C ALA A 144 24.84 34.51 -9.36
N ASN A 145 23.59 34.03 -9.27
CA ASN A 145 22.40 34.87 -9.15
C ASN A 145 22.05 35.25 -7.69
N GLY A 146 23.02 35.14 -6.76
CA GLY A 146 22.93 35.69 -5.41
C GLY A 146 22.15 34.91 -4.39
N LEU A 147 21.77 33.66 -4.66
CA LEU A 147 21.13 32.79 -3.66
C LEU A 147 22.16 32.32 -2.61
N LYS A 148 21.71 32.20 -1.36
CA LYS A 148 22.55 31.68 -0.29
C LYS A 148 22.79 30.16 -0.42
N LYS A 149 24.01 29.71 -0.13
CA LYS A 149 24.42 28.29 -0.22
C LYS A 149 23.38 27.30 0.37
N PRO A 150 22.80 27.51 1.59
CA PRO A 150 21.83 26.55 2.14
C PRO A 150 20.51 26.47 1.34
N ILE A 151 20.10 27.55 0.70
CA ILE A 151 18.92 27.57 -0.18
C ILE A 151 19.26 26.84 -1.48
N ALA A 152 20.37 27.21 -2.11
CA ALA A 152 20.84 26.58 -3.35
C ALA A 152 20.98 25.05 -3.18
N SER A 153 21.60 24.59 -2.07
CA SER A 153 21.74 23.15 -1.78
C SER A 153 20.39 22.42 -1.67
N SER A 154 19.37 23.06 -1.09
CA SER A 154 18.03 22.47 -1.05
C SER A 154 17.33 22.46 -2.42
N LEU A 155 17.55 23.46 -3.26
CA LEU A 155 16.94 23.55 -4.59
C LEU A 155 17.56 22.53 -5.56
N ILE A 156 18.88 22.36 -5.55
CA ILE A 156 19.55 21.41 -6.44
C ILE A 156 19.17 19.96 -6.13
N SER A 157 18.79 19.65 -4.89
CA SER A 157 18.34 18.29 -4.54
C SER A 157 17.08 17.88 -5.33
N VAL A 158 16.29 18.84 -5.82
CA VAL A 158 15.11 18.55 -6.65
C VAL A 158 15.53 17.96 -7.99
N VAL A 159 16.50 18.55 -8.68
CA VAL A 159 16.97 18.03 -9.97
C VAL A 159 17.88 16.81 -9.79
N ASP A 160 18.67 16.73 -8.71
CA ASP A 160 19.52 15.58 -8.41
C ASP A 160 18.69 14.30 -8.16
N ALA A 161 17.52 14.44 -7.51
CA ALA A 161 16.70 13.31 -7.10
C ALA A 161 15.70 12.80 -8.16
N HIS A 162 15.65 13.33 -9.37
CA HIS A 162 14.65 12.97 -10.38
C HIS A 162 14.74 11.50 -10.83
N HIS A 163 15.86 10.81 -10.59
CA HIS A 163 16.01 9.37 -10.78
C HIS A 163 15.58 8.52 -9.57
N GLY A 164 14.99 9.16 -8.57
CA GLY A 164 14.37 8.49 -7.40
C GLY A 164 15.26 8.40 -6.16
N PHE A 165 16.50 8.93 -6.20
CA PHE A 165 17.41 9.09 -5.06
C PHE A 165 18.36 10.24 -5.28
N THR A 166 18.96 10.78 -4.22
CA THR A 166 19.97 11.83 -4.30
C THR A 166 21.36 11.23 -4.51
N SER A 167 22.26 12.00 -5.11
CA SER A 167 23.68 11.66 -5.20
C SER A 167 24.32 11.63 -3.80
N ASP A 168 25.39 10.85 -3.67
CA ASP A 168 26.24 10.83 -2.46
C ASP A 168 26.72 12.26 -2.15
N PRO A 169 26.44 12.81 -0.95
CA PRO A 169 26.87 14.14 -0.55
C PRO A 169 28.37 14.36 -0.66
N VAL A 170 29.19 13.33 -0.34
CA VAL A 170 30.66 13.40 -0.44
C VAL A 170 31.08 13.48 -1.90
N LEU A 171 30.45 12.70 -2.78
CA LEU A 171 30.70 12.75 -4.21
C LEU A 171 30.26 14.11 -4.79
N LEU A 172 29.09 14.61 -4.42
CA LEU A 172 28.60 15.93 -4.84
C LEU A 172 29.58 17.04 -4.46
N GLU A 173 30.00 17.12 -3.20
CA GLU A 173 30.98 18.13 -2.74
C GLU A 173 32.34 17.97 -3.44
N LYS A 174 32.77 16.73 -3.71
CA LYS A 174 34.00 16.47 -4.47
C LYS A 174 33.89 17.02 -5.89
N ARG A 175 32.79 16.74 -6.61
CA ARG A 175 32.58 17.23 -7.98
C ARG A 175 32.46 18.75 -8.02
N ILE A 176 31.76 19.37 -7.09
CA ILE A 176 31.71 20.83 -6.96
C ILE A 176 33.11 21.43 -6.92
N LYS A 177 34.02 20.90 -6.08
CA LYS A 177 35.39 21.39 -5.96
C LYS A 177 36.23 21.15 -7.21
N GLU A 178 36.06 20.03 -7.90
CA GLU A 178 36.78 19.71 -9.12
C GLU A 178 36.38 20.59 -10.30
N LEU A 179 35.14 21.06 -10.32
CA LEU A 179 34.62 21.94 -11.36
C LEU A 179 34.80 23.44 -11.05
N GLU A 180 35.21 23.81 -9.83
CA GLU A 180 35.50 25.22 -9.49
C GLU A 180 36.64 25.74 -10.33
N GLY A 181 36.36 26.80 -11.09
CA GLY A 181 37.35 27.52 -11.92
C GLY A 181 37.84 26.76 -13.16
N ARG A 182 37.15 25.69 -13.57
CA ARG A 182 37.45 25.07 -14.86
C ARG A 182 36.87 25.87 -16.00
N GLU A 183 37.58 25.89 -17.12
CA GLU A 183 37.09 26.41 -18.37
C GLU A 183 36.64 25.24 -19.27
N CYS A 184 35.36 25.18 -19.57
CA CYS A 184 34.77 24.11 -20.39
C CYS A 184 33.56 24.66 -21.14
N ARG A 185 33.57 24.62 -22.47
CA ARG A 185 32.48 25.15 -23.31
C ARG A 185 31.13 24.41 -23.06
N PHE A 186 31.12 23.17 -22.60
CA PHE A 186 29.89 22.49 -22.22
C PHE A 186 29.27 23.13 -20.96
N ASP A 187 30.08 23.63 -20.02
CA ASP A 187 29.59 24.35 -18.85
C ASP A 187 28.94 25.69 -19.26
N ASP A 188 29.49 26.36 -20.28
CA ASP A 188 28.89 27.57 -20.83
C ASP A 188 27.53 27.28 -21.49
N VAL A 189 27.43 26.18 -22.23
CA VAL A 189 26.15 25.71 -22.82
C VAL A 189 25.16 25.36 -21.74
N ALA A 190 25.57 24.65 -20.68
CA ALA A 190 24.68 24.35 -19.56
C ALA A 190 24.17 25.63 -18.87
N ALA A 191 25.06 26.63 -18.67
CA ALA A 191 24.69 27.92 -18.10
C ALA A 191 23.72 28.70 -19.03
N GLU A 192 23.94 28.67 -20.34
CA GLU A 192 23.04 29.26 -21.35
C GLU A 192 21.64 28.64 -21.27
N LEU A 193 21.55 27.32 -21.21
CA LEU A 193 20.27 26.58 -21.10
C LEU A 193 19.52 26.95 -19.82
N ILE A 194 20.20 27.01 -18.66
CA ILE A 194 19.59 27.40 -17.39
C ILE A 194 19.12 28.88 -17.44
N GLU A 195 19.95 29.79 -17.88
CA GLU A 195 19.62 31.23 -17.96
C GLU A 195 18.44 31.48 -18.91
N SER A 196 18.47 30.85 -20.08
CA SER A 196 17.42 30.97 -21.08
C SER A 196 16.10 30.40 -20.58
N MET A 197 16.13 29.26 -19.88
CA MET A 197 14.95 28.66 -19.25
C MET A 197 14.42 29.51 -18.08
N ALA A 198 15.30 30.12 -17.30
CA ALA A 198 14.90 31.07 -16.26
C ALA A 198 14.17 32.29 -16.83
N GLY A 199 14.66 32.81 -17.98
CA GLY A 199 14.00 33.89 -18.74
C GLY A 199 12.62 33.45 -19.28
N LEU A 200 12.52 32.26 -19.83
CA LEU A 200 11.26 31.69 -20.35
C LEU A 200 10.21 31.54 -19.25
N THR A 201 10.58 30.98 -18.10
CA THR A 201 9.67 30.67 -16.99
C THR A 201 9.36 31.84 -16.06
N GLY A 202 10.24 32.87 -16.08
CA GLY A 202 10.15 34.00 -15.16
C GLY A 202 10.48 33.69 -13.71
N VAL A 203 11.19 32.57 -13.46
CA VAL A 203 11.46 32.01 -12.11
C VAL A 203 12.27 32.94 -11.21
N SER A 204 13.02 33.87 -11.75
CA SER A 204 13.90 34.78 -10.98
C SER A 204 13.15 35.60 -9.93
N ALA A 205 11.89 35.95 -10.18
CA ALA A 205 11.04 36.62 -9.19
C ALA A 205 10.72 35.71 -8.00
N ALA A 206 10.36 34.46 -8.25
CA ALA A 206 10.08 33.45 -7.22
C ALA A 206 11.34 33.13 -6.40
N LEU A 207 12.49 32.94 -7.06
CA LEU A 207 13.77 32.70 -6.38
C LEU A 207 14.17 33.89 -5.49
N GLY A 208 13.90 35.09 -5.90
CA GLY A 208 14.16 36.33 -5.14
C GLY A 208 13.33 36.44 -3.83
N LYS A 209 12.18 35.76 -3.74
CA LYS A 209 11.34 35.68 -2.54
C LYS A 209 11.84 34.64 -1.52
N LEU A 210 12.67 33.67 -1.91
CA LEU A 210 13.22 32.65 -1.04
C LEU A 210 14.30 33.21 -0.10
N LYS A 211 13.90 33.54 1.13
CA LYS A 211 14.82 34.10 2.15
C LYS A 211 15.40 33.07 3.09
N LYS A 212 14.76 31.89 3.18
CA LYS A 212 15.14 30.77 4.04
C LYS A 212 15.07 29.47 3.24
N LYS A 213 15.82 28.45 3.69
CA LYS A 213 15.74 27.09 3.17
C LYS A 213 14.28 26.60 3.21
N PRO A 214 13.77 25.96 2.15
CA PRO A 214 12.47 25.31 2.16
C PRO A 214 12.34 24.30 3.29
N VAL A 215 11.15 24.15 3.83
CA VAL A 215 10.90 23.16 4.90
C VAL A 215 10.81 21.74 4.33
N ALA A 216 11.08 20.74 5.16
CA ALA A 216 10.89 19.33 4.80
C ALA A 216 9.48 19.07 4.27
N GLY A 217 9.38 18.42 3.15
CA GLY A 217 8.14 18.20 2.39
C GLY A 217 8.08 18.99 1.07
N ALA A 218 8.66 20.19 1.04
CA ALA A 218 8.63 21.03 -0.15
C ALA A 218 9.45 20.42 -1.33
N PRO A 219 10.75 20.11 -1.17
CA PRO A 219 11.51 19.45 -2.22
C PRO A 219 10.94 18.07 -2.58
N GLN A 220 10.46 17.30 -1.61
CA GLN A 220 9.93 15.95 -1.81
C GLN A 220 8.76 15.92 -2.80
N LEU A 221 7.76 16.79 -2.60
CA LEU A 221 6.63 16.90 -3.52
C LEU A 221 7.05 17.41 -4.89
N MET A 222 7.98 18.36 -4.91
CA MET A 222 8.50 18.91 -6.17
C MET A 222 9.22 17.85 -7.01
N VAL A 223 10.05 17.00 -6.38
CA VAL A 223 10.70 15.86 -7.05
C VAL A 223 9.68 14.87 -7.61
N GLY A 224 8.64 14.54 -6.85
CA GLY A 224 7.62 13.62 -7.33
C GLY A 224 6.87 14.16 -8.56
N LEU A 225 6.54 15.44 -8.57
CA LEU A 225 5.95 16.12 -9.74
C LEU A 225 6.92 16.18 -10.91
N LEU A 226 8.20 16.45 -10.66
CA LEU A 226 9.25 16.45 -11.67
C LEU A 226 9.43 15.06 -12.32
N ILE A 227 9.48 13.99 -11.51
CA ILE A 227 9.55 12.61 -12.03
C ILE A 227 8.36 12.32 -12.95
N MET A 228 7.16 12.76 -12.57
CA MET A 228 5.98 12.59 -13.41
C MET A 228 6.12 13.32 -14.76
N ALA A 229 6.57 14.58 -14.75
CA ALA A 229 6.77 15.36 -15.96
C ALA A 229 7.84 14.74 -16.88
N ASP A 230 8.99 14.32 -16.33
CA ASP A 230 10.06 13.66 -17.10
C ASP A 230 9.58 12.33 -17.70
N TRP A 231 8.89 11.49 -16.93
CA TRP A 231 8.39 10.19 -17.44
C TRP A 231 7.40 10.35 -18.59
N ILE A 232 6.59 11.41 -18.59
CA ILE A 232 5.66 11.71 -19.68
C ILE A 232 6.45 12.21 -20.89
N ALA A 233 7.28 13.25 -20.73
CA ALA A 233 8.07 13.85 -21.80
C ALA A 233 9.11 12.90 -22.40
N SER A 234 9.52 11.88 -21.66
CA SER A 234 10.47 10.85 -22.07
C SER A 234 9.84 9.65 -22.79
N ASN A 235 8.53 9.59 -22.84
CA ASN A 235 7.82 8.48 -23.50
C ASN A 235 7.71 8.74 -25.01
N GLU A 236 8.42 7.98 -25.82
CA GLU A 236 8.47 8.11 -27.27
C GLU A 236 7.09 7.96 -27.96
N ASN A 237 6.17 7.18 -27.35
CA ASN A 237 4.80 7.07 -27.85
C ASN A 237 3.97 8.34 -27.61
N VAL A 238 4.35 9.15 -26.62
CA VAL A 238 3.66 10.41 -26.25
C VAL A 238 4.36 11.61 -26.92
N PHE A 239 5.69 11.61 -26.89
CA PHE A 239 6.55 12.65 -27.47
C PHE A 239 7.54 12.00 -28.45
N PRO A 240 7.15 11.72 -29.72
CA PRO A 240 8.00 11.05 -30.71
C PRO A 240 9.32 11.76 -30.91
N TYR A 241 10.39 10.96 -31.09
CA TYR A 241 11.73 11.50 -31.39
C TYR A 241 11.89 11.96 -32.83
N GLY A 242 12.52 12.54 -33.45
CA GLY A 242 12.75 12.77 -34.89
C GLY A 242 11.75 13.68 -35.65
N ALA A 243 10.46 13.59 -35.39
CA ALA A 243 9.45 14.43 -36.02
C ALA A 243 9.06 15.60 -35.09
N ILE A 244 9.45 16.81 -35.40
CA ILE A 244 9.20 17.98 -34.56
C ILE A 244 8.01 18.73 -35.12
N ALA A 245 6.80 18.50 -34.60
CA ALA A 245 5.65 19.36 -34.79
C ALA A 245 5.83 20.67 -33.99
N PRO A 246 5.13 21.78 -34.33
CA PRO A 246 5.07 22.96 -33.50
C PRO A 246 4.76 22.64 -32.05
N GLN A 247 5.46 23.27 -31.10
CA GLN A 247 5.39 22.88 -29.70
C GLN A 247 3.96 22.84 -29.10
N PRO A 248 3.04 23.79 -29.41
CA PRO A 248 1.67 23.72 -28.92
C PRO A 248 0.90 22.46 -29.40
N GLU A 249 1.09 22.12 -30.70
CA GLU A 249 0.47 20.92 -31.28
C GLU A 249 1.07 19.64 -30.66
N ARG A 250 2.39 19.56 -30.56
CA ARG A 250 3.13 18.45 -29.96
C ARG A 250 2.67 18.15 -28.52
N VAL A 251 2.47 19.20 -27.71
CA VAL A 251 1.97 19.04 -26.33
C VAL A 251 0.49 18.62 -26.33
N ALA A 252 -0.33 19.26 -27.18
CA ALA A 252 -1.74 18.92 -27.27
C ALA A 252 -1.97 17.45 -27.68
N ASP A 253 -1.27 16.99 -28.70
CA ASP A 253 -1.36 15.61 -29.20
C ASP A 253 -0.83 14.60 -28.18
N GLY A 254 0.31 14.88 -27.55
CA GLY A 254 0.90 14.03 -26.52
C GLY A 254 0.01 13.88 -25.30
N MET A 255 -0.58 14.98 -24.82
CA MET A 255 -1.46 14.92 -23.66
C MET A 255 -2.84 14.34 -24.00
N ALA A 256 -3.35 14.53 -25.23
CA ALA A 256 -4.54 13.85 -25.72
C ALA A 256 -4.33 12.34 -25.85
N PHE A 257 -3.18 11.90 -26.35
CA PHE A 257 -2.81 10.48 -26.41
C PHE A 257 -2.73 9.84 -25.00
N LEU A 258 -2.18 10.58 -24.05
CA LEU A 258 -2.05 10.12 -22.66
C LEU A 258 -3.41 10.01 -21.95
N ASN A 259 -4.35 10.88 -22.34
CA ASN A 259 -5.73 10.92 -21.82
C ASN A 259 -5.81 10.80 -20.30
N LEU A 260 -5.04 11.65 -19.59
CA LEU A 260 -5.11 11.67 -18.13
C LEU A 260 -6.48 12.16 -17.68
N PRO A 261 -7.15 11.43 -16.78
CA PRO A 261 -8.41 11.86 -16.22
C PRO A 261 -8.21 13.15 -15.40
N THR A 262 -9.26 13.98 -15.35
CA THR A 262 -9.30 15.14 -14.47
C THR A 262 -9.32 14.69 -13.00
N PRO A 263 -8.75 15.46 -12.07
CA PRO A 263 -8.87 15.18 -10.65
C PRO A 263 -10.32 15.01 -10.22
N TRP A 264 -10.55 14.18 -9.20
CA TRP A 264 -11.88 13.97 -8.63
C TRP A 264 -12.58 15.31 -8.32
N MET A 265 -13.77 15.45 -8.84
CA MET A 265 -14.66 16.57 -8.54
C MET A 265 -15.83 16.04 -7.70
N PRO A 266 -15.76 16.14 -6.37
CA PRO A 266 -16.84 15.67 -5.52
C PRO A 266 -18.10 16.49 -5.72
N VAL A 267 -19.22 15.78 -5.74
CA VAL A 267 -20.55 16.43 -5.74
C VAL A 267 -20.82 17.03 -4.36
N ASP A 268 -21.54 18.15 -4.31
CA ASP A 268 -21.90 18.76 -3.03
C ASP A 268 -22.69 17.77 -2.17
N PRO A 269 -22.20 17.42 -0.96
CA PRO A 269 -22.89 16.48 -0.10
C PRO A 269 -24.20 17.10 0.40
N PRO A 270 -25.32 16.32 0.49
CA PRO A 270 -26.53 16.78 1.13
C PRO A 270 -26.29 17.29 2.55
N ALA A 271 -27.03 18.31 2.97
CA ALA A 271 -26.87 18.89 4.30
C ALA A 271 -27.23 17.90 5.43
N SER A 272 -28.21 17.01 5.18
CA SER A 272 -28.58 15.98 6.16
C SER A 272 -27.71 14.74 6.02
N VAL A 273 -27.29 14.16 7.16
CA VAL A 273 -26.53 12.92 7.20
C VAL A 273 -27.27 11.79 6.47
N GLN A 274 -28.55 11.59 6.76
CA GLN A 274 -29.35 10.57 6.10
C GLN A 274 -29.40 10.77 4.57
N GLY A 275 -29.55 12.00 4.12
CA GLY A 275 -29.53 12.33 2.68
C GLY A 275 -28.20 11.99 2.01
N LEU A 276 -27.09 12.17 2.72
CA LEU A 276 -25.77 11.78 2.23
C LEU A 276 -25.66 10.25 2.06
N PHE A 277 -26.12 9.47 3.05
CA PHE A 277 -26.10 8.00 2.97
C PHE A 277 -27.02 7.47 1.88
N ASN A 278 -28.23 8.02 1.77
CA ASN A 278 -29.17 7.63 0.72
C ASN A 278 -28.59 7.85 -0.69
N ARG A 279 -27.97 9.02 -0.90
CA ARG A 279 -27.37 9.35 -2.20
C ARG A 279 -26.13 8.52 -2.50
N THR A 280 -25.25 8.36 -1.51
CA THR A 280 -23.91 7.81 -1.73
C THR A 280 -23.88 6.28 -1.74
N PHE A 281 -24.78 5.65 -0.97
CA PHE A 281 -24.84 4.19 -0.84
C PHE A 281 -26.15 3.58 -1.35
N GLY A 282 -27.03 4.38 -1.96
CA GLY A 282 -28.31 3.90 -2.50
C GLY A 282 -29.27 3.38 -1.42
N TRP A 283 -29.22 3.93 -0.21
CA TRP A 283 -30.12 3.51 0.86
C TRP A 283 -31.53 4.01 0.58
N GLU A 284 -32.43 3.06 0.36
CA GLU A 284 -33.84 3.33 0.10
C GLU A 284 -34.72 2.77 1.23
N GLY A 285 -35.56 3.59 1.78
CA GLY A 285 -36.64 3.17 2.69
C GLY A 285 -36.27 3.10 4.16
N SER A 286 -36.06 1.92 4.75
CA SER A 286 -35.94 1.71 6.21
C SER A 286 -34.53 1.86 6.78
N GLU A 287 -33.54 1.97 5.92
CA GLU A 287 -32.15 2.07 6.35
C GLU A 287 -31.86 3.45 6.96
N GLN A 288 -31.37 3.46 8.20
CA GLN A 288 -31.06 4.69 8.93
C GLN A 288 -29.58 4.78 9.23
N ALA A 289 -29.04 6.00 9.13
CA ALA A 289 -27.66 6.26 9.55
C ALA A 289 -27.51 6.00 11.06
N ARG A 290 -26.51 5.21 11.39
CA ARG A 290 -26.20 4.82 12.78
C ARG A 290 -25.51 5.97 13.51
N PRO A 291 -25.56 5.99 14.86
CA PRO A 291 -24.97 7.07 15.65
C PRO A 291 -23.49 7.33 15.30
N ILE A 292 -22.68 6.29 15.11
CA ILE A 292 -21.25 6.43 14.77
C ILE A 292 -21.06 7.02 13.37
N GLN A 293 -21.92 6.66 12.42
CA GLN A 293 -21.91 7.20 11.07
C GLN A 293 -22.28 8.67 11.06
N SER A 294 -23.32 9.05 11.83
CA SER A 294 -23.70 10.45 12.01
C SER A 294 -22.59 11.27 12.64
N ALA A 295 -21.99 10.76 13.72
CA ALA A 295 -20.90 11.46 14.41
C ALA A 295 -19.67 11.69 13.52
N ALA A 296 -19.31 10.71 12.67
CA ALA A 296 -18.21 10.84 11.71
C ALA A 296 -18.50 11.92 10.64
N VAL A 297 -19.70 11.91 10.06
CA VAL A 297 -20.12 12.90 9.05
C VAL A 297 -20.21 14.30 9.64
N GLU A 298 -20.86 14.47 10.80
CA GLU A 298 -20.99 15.76 11.49
C GLU A 298 -19.61 16.34 11.86
N THR A 299 -18.68 15.46 12.29
CA THR A 299 -17.29 15.83 12.53
C THR A 299 -16.62 16.35 11.25
N ALA A 300 -16.79 15.66 10.13
CA ALA A 300 -16.26 16.10 8.85
C ALA A 300 -16.92 17.41 8.37
N GLN A 301 -18.23 17.57 8.55
CA GLN A 301 -18.96 18.80 8.24
C GLN A 301 -18.47 20.00 9.07
N SER A 302 -18.03 19.78 10.32
CA SER A 302 -17.50 20.83 11.18
C SER A 302 -16.03 21.18 10.89
N ALA A 303 -15.34 20.43 10.02
CA ALA A 303 -13.94 20.63 9.72
C ALA A 303 -13.66 22.04 9.17
N VAL A 304 -12.64 22.70 9.72
CA VAL A 304 -12.12 23.99 9.23
C VAL A 304 -10.78 23.83 8.48
N GLY A 305 -10.21 22.63 8.51
CA GLY A 305 -8.95 22.26 7.87
C GLY A 305 -8.71 20.75 7.93
N PRO A 306 -7.52 20.29 7.53
CA PRO A 306 -7.14 18.88 7.58
C PRO A 306 -7.18 18.33 9.01
N MET A 307 -7.55 17.05 9.14
CA MET A 307 -7.66 16.38 10.44
C MET A 307 -7.25 14.91 10.40
N LEU A 308 -6.85 14.39 11.54
CA LEU A 308 -6.92 12.97 11.85
C LEU A 308 -8.24 12.68 12.55
N MET A 309 -9.02 11.74 12.00
CA MET A 309 -10.23 11.20 12.60
C MET A 309 -10.00 9.72 12.92
N ILE A 310 -10.21 9.28 14.16
CA ILE A 310 -10.16 7.85 14.54
C ILE A 310 -11.56 7.42 14.89
N ILE A 311 -12.12 6.48 14.15
CA ILE A 311 -13.47 5.92 14.32
C ILE A 311 -13.34 4.57 15.01
N GLU A 312 -13.80 4.48 16.26
CA GLU A 312 -13.80 3.25 17.04
C GLU A 312 -15.24 2.81 17.29
N ALA A 313 -15.59 1.64 16.71
CA ALA A 313 -16.93 1.09 16.88
C ALA A 313 -16.92 -0.43 16.65
N PRO A 314 -17.89 -1.18 17.19
CA PRO A 314 -18.00 -2.63 16.99
C PRO A 314 -17.99 -3.01 15.51
N THR A 315 -17.59 -4.27 15.25
CA THR A 315 -17.74 -4.86 13.92
C THR A 315 -19.23 -4.89 13.54
N GLY A 316 -19.55 -4.50 12.31
CA GLY A 316 -20.93 -4.43 11.82
C GLY A 316 -21.61 -3.08 12.04
N GLU A 317 -20.97 -2.07 12.66
CA GLU A 317 -21.52 -0.72 12.84
C GLU A 317 -21.43 0.19 11.60
N GLY A 318 -20.91 -0.33 10.49
CA GLY A 318 -20.79 0.44 9.24
C GLY A 318 -19.67 1.49 9.28
N LYS A 319 -18.53 1.13 9.89
CA LYS A 319 -17.33 2.00 9.94
C LYS A 319 -16.83 2.39 8.55
N THR A 320 -16.86 1.48 7.61
CA THR A 320 -16.41 1.74 6.23
C THR A 320 -17.27 2.79 5.56
N GLU A 321 -18.60 2.67 5.65
CA GLU A 321 -19.53 3.68 5.14
C GLU A 321 -19.35 5.02 5.87
N ALA A 322 -19.16 5.00 7.19
CA ALA A 322 -18.86 6.21 7.97
C ALA A 322 -17.60 6.91 7.47
N GLY A 323 -16.53 6.13 7.24
CA GLY A 323 -15.25 6.64 6.73
C GLY A 323 -15.38 7.21 5.32
N LEU A 324 -16.04 6.50 4.40
CA LEU A 324 -16.25 6.95 3.01
C LEU A 324 -17.14 8.20 2.95
N ALA A 325 -18.23 8.26 3.74
CA ALA A 325 -19.08 9.43 3.82
C ALA A 325 -18.33 10.65 4.39
N ALA A 326 -17.53 10.46 5.45
CA ALA A 326 -16.69 11.51 6.00
C ALA A 326 -15.61 11.95 4.99
N ALA A 327 -15.02 11.01 4.23
CA ALA A 327 -14.06 11.32 3.17
C ALA A 327 -14.67 12.13 2.03
N HIS A 328 -15.92 11.87 1.65
CA HIS A 328 -16.65 12.68 0.69
C HIS A 328 -16.77 14.13 1.15
N VAL A 329 -17.24 14.34 2.39
CA VAL A 329 -17.38 15.68 2.97
C VAL A 329 -16.03 16.40 3.07
N LEU A 330 -14.99 15.73 3.57
CA LEU A 330 -13.64 16.30 3.67
C LEU A 330 -13.05 16.59 2.29
N GLY A 331 -13.26 15.69 1.34
CA GLY A 331 -12.79 15.84 -0.03
C GLY A 331 -13.38 17.10 -0.70
N GLN A 332 -14.68 17.30 -0.57
CA GLN A 332 -15.35 18.48 -1.10
C GLN A 332 -14.89 19.76 -0.39
N LYS A 333 -14.85 19.77 0.95
CA LYS A 333 -14.47 20.97 1.72
C LYS A 333 -13.02 21.40 1.51
N LEU A 334 -12.11 20.43 1.35
CA LEU A 334 -10.68 20.69 1.27
C LEU A 334 -10.14 20.63 -0.17
N GLY A 335 -10.98 20.31 -1.15
CA GLY A 335 -10.61 20.19 -2.56
C GLY A 335 -9.63 19.05 -2.81
N ALA A 336 -9.86 17.89 -2.17
CA ALA A 336 -8.99 16.73 -2.37
C ALA A 336 -9.11 16.18 -3.80
N GLN A 337 -7.98 15.67 -4.32
CA GLN A 337 -7.89 15.06 -5.65
C GLN A 337 -8.54 13.67 -5.71
N GLY A 338 -8.73 13.01 -4.56
CA GLY A 338 -9.26 11.65 -4.50
C GLY A 338 -9.19 11.06 -3.10
N VAL A 339 -9.32 9.74 -3.06
CA VAL A 339 -9.34 8.97 -1.81
C VAL A 339 -8.47 7.72 -1.94
N TYR A 340 -7.66 7.45 -0.93
CA TYR A 340 -6.94 6.19 -0.78
C TYR A 340 -7.57 5.36 0.34
N VAL A 341 -8.03 4.15 0.03
CA VAL A 341 -8.58 3.19 0.99
C VAL A 341 -7.56 2.07 1.23
N ALA A 342 -6.99 2.04 2.42
CA ALA A 342 -5.98 1.07 2.84
C ALA A 342 -6.63 -0.07 3.64
N ALA A 343 -6.60 -1.27 3.09
CA ALA A 343 -7.06 -2.49 3.75
C ALA A 343 -5.88 -3.27 4.38
N PRO A 344 -6.10 -4.06 5.43
CA PRO A 344 -5.03 -4.85 6.06
C PRO A 344 -4.50 -5.97 5.16
N THR A 345 -5.32 -6.52 4.27
CA THR A 345 -4.96 -7.63 3.37
C THR A 345 -5.46 -7.41 1.94
N MET A 346 -4.89 -8.15 0.98
CA MET A 346 -5.35 -8.14 -0.42
C MET A 346 -6.81 -8.62 -0.56
N ALA A 347 -7.20 -9.66 0.20
CA ALA A 347 -8.56 -10.18 0.19
C ALA A 347 -9.57 -9.12 0.65
N THR A 348 -9.25 -8.39 1.73
CA THR A 348 -10.08 -7.27 2.20
C THR A 348 -10.12 -6.13 1.17
N ALA A 349 -9.00 -5.82 0.51
CA ALA A 349 -8.95 -4.81 -0.55
C ALA A 349 -9.85 -5.19 -1.73
N ASN A 350 -9.82 -6.44 -2.19
CA ASN A 350 -10.71 -6.95 -3.23
C ASN A 350 -12.20 -6.83 -2.82
N GLY A 351 -12.54 -7.25 -1.58
CA GLY A 351 -13.90 -7.18 -1.07
C GLY A 351 -14.43 -5.74 -0.89
N LEU A 352 -13.54 -4.77 -0.68
CA LEU A 352 -13.91 -3.34 -0.60
C LEU A 352 -14.01 -2.67 -1.96
N PHE A 353 -13.36 -3.22 -2.98
CA PHE A 353 -13.17 -2.55 -4.27
C PHE A 353 -14.49 -2.19 -4.94
N GLU A 354 -15.45 -3.10 -5.08
CA GLU A 354 -16.77 -2.81 -5.67
C GLU A 354 -17.52 -1.72 -4.89
N ARG A 355 -17.52 -1.83 -3.57
CA ARG A 355 -18.20 -0.84 -2.71
C ARG A 355 -17.61 0.56 -2.86
N VAL A 356 -16.28 0.65 -3.00
CA VAL A 356 -15.60 1.93 -3.24
C VAL A 356 -15.86 2.42 -4.67
N VAL A 357 -15.93 1.52 -5.67
CA VAL A 357 -16.31 1.87 -7.05
C VAL A 357 -17.70 2.50 -7.07
N ASP A 358 -18.69 1.87 -6.46
CA ASP A 358 -20.06 2.36 -6.43
C ASP A 358 -20.17 3.70 -5.67
N TRP A 359 -19.51 3.78 -4.52
CA TRP A 359 -19.41 5.02 -3.76
C TRP A 359 -18.73 6.16 -4.56
N ALA A 360 -17.62 5.86 -5.24
CA ALA A 360 -16.88 6.86 -6.02
C ALA A 360 -17.73 7.42 -7.17
N ARG A 361 -18.52 6.58 -7.85
CA ARG A 361 -19.48 7.03 -8.89
C ARG A 361 -20.52 8.01 -8.34
N HIS A 362 -21.13 7.65 -7.20
CA HIS A 362 -22.16 8.49 -6.59
C HIS A 362 -21.61 9.76 -5.90
N SER A 363 -20.35 9.77 -5.55
CA SER A 363 -19.68 10.93 -4.95
C SER A 363 -19.04 11.88 -5.95
N SER A 364 -18.96 11.52 -7.23
CA SER A 364 -18.37 12.31 -8.30
C SER A 364 -19.42 13.07 -9.09
N GLN A 365 -19.07 14.25 -9.60
CA GLN A 365 -19.98 15.06 -10.45
C GLN A 365 -20.29 14.32 -11.75
N GLY A 366 -21.56 14.38 -12.16
CA GLY A 366 -21.99 13.86 -13.46
C GLY A 366 -21.23 14.52 -14.61
N GLY A 367 -20.87 13.73 -15.63
CA GLY A 367 -20.09 14.20 -16.77
C GLY A 367 -18.57 14.29 -16.52
N THR A 368 -18.07 14.01 -15.29
CA THR A 368 -16.64 13.88 -15.01
C THR A 368 -16.20 12.43 -15.04
N VAL A 369 -14.95 12.19 -15.42
CA VAL A 369 -14.35 10.85 -15.44
C VAL A 369 -13.13 10.86 -14.54
N ALA A 370 -13.19 10.12 -13.43
CA ALA A 370 -12.09 9.95 -12.49
C ALA A 370 -11.36 8.61 -12.68
N SER A 371 -10.11 8.55 -12.28
CA SER A 371 -9.31 7.33 -12.36
C SER A 371 -9.43 6.45 -11.13
N MET A 372 -9.40 5.13 -11.33
CA MET A 372 -9.44 4.14 -10.26
C MET A 372 -8.35 3.08 -10.41
N TYR A 373 -7.75 2.69 -9.29
CA TYR A 373 -6.69 1.69 -9.26
C TYR A 373 -6.80 0.75 -8.05
N LEU A 374 -6.53 -0.53 -8.27
CA LEU A 374 -6.42 -1.55 -7.23
C LEU A 374 -4.93 -1.80 -6.92
N ALA A 375 -4.47 -1.34 -5.75
CA ALA A 375 -3.05 -1.25 -5.40
C ALA A 375 -2.59 -2.45 -4.54
N HIS A 376 -2.40 -3.60 -5.16
CA HIS A 376 -1.70 -4.75 -4.59
C HIS A 376 -1.07 -5.61 -5.69
N SER A 377 -0.15 -6.51 -5.31
CA SER A 377 0.66 -7.30 -6.25
C SER A 377 -0.18 -8.18 -7.21
N LYS A 378 -1.37 -8.61 -6.80
CA LYS A 378 -2.27 -9.51 -7.55
C LYS A 378 -3.48 -8.80 -8.18
N ASN A 379 -3.44 -7.49 -8.39
CA ASN A 379 -4.57 -6.72 -8.94
C ASN A 379 -4.99 -7.19 -10.35
N ARG A 380 -4.08 -7.77 -11.12
CA ARG A 380 -4.36 -8.32 -12.46
C ARG A 380 -5.23 -9.59 -12.42
N LEU A 381 -5.37 -10.23 -11.26
CA LEU A 381 -6.23 -11.39 -11.04
C LEU A 381 -7.66 -10.97 -10.65
N SER A 382 -7.90 -9.71 -10.30
CA SER A 382 -9.23 -9.20 -9.97
C SER A 382 -10.05 -9.00 -11.23
N GLU A 383 -11.12 -9.80 -11.41
CA GLU A 383 -12.04 -9.67 -12.55
C GLU A 383 -12.67 -8.27 -12.61
N GLN A 384 -13.04 -7.73 -11.46
CA GLN A 384 -13.67 -6.43 -11.34
C GLN A 384 -12.75 -5.30 -11.82
N PHE A 385 -11.48 -5.33 -11.42
CA PHE A 385 -10.49 -4.37 -11.91
C PHE A 385 -10.20 -4.55 -13.40
N GLN A 386 -10.19 -5.81 -13.90
CA GLN A 386 -10.03 -6.07 -15.33
C GLN A 386 -11.22 -5.54 -16.14
N ARG A 387 -12.44 -5.68 -15.65
CA ARG A 387 -13.64 -5.12 -16.33
C ARG A 387 -13.50 -3.60 -16.52
N LEU A 388 -13.02 -2.86 -15.52
CA LEU A 388 -12.75 -1.41 -15.64
C LEU A 388 -11.65 -1.11 -16.67
N ARG A 389 -10.61 -1.96 -16.77
CA ARG A 389 -9.55 -1.81 -17.78
C ARG A 389 -10.03 -2.11 -19.20
N PHE A 390 -10.92 -3.08 -19.36
CA PHE A 390 -11.45 -3.47 -20.69
C PHE A 390 -12.52 -2.47 -21.17
N SER A 391 -13.34 -1.92 -20.30
CA SER A 391 -14.28 -0.86 -20.69
C SER A 391 -13.54 0.39 -21.17
N ALA A 392 -12.43 0.77 -20.53
CA ALA A 392 -11.59 1.86 -20.99
C ALA A 392 -10.89 1.62 -22.36
N ARG A 393 -10.79 0.36 -22.82
CA ARG A 393 -10.22 0.02 -24.13
C ARG A 393 -11.23 -0.05 -25.27
N LYS A 394 -12.51 -0.32 -24.95
CA LYS A 394 -13.54 -0.58 -25.99
C LYS A 394 -14.35 0.66 -26.38
N GLU A 395 -14.32 1.69 -25.59
CA GLU A 395 -15.19 2.85 -25.78
C GLU A 395 -14.37 4.14 -25.63
N ASP A 396 -14.41 4.97 -26.68
CA ASP A 396 -14.11 6.40 -26.51
C ASP A 396 -14.92 6.91 -25.31
N ALA A 397 -14.34 7.76 -24.47
CA ALA A 397 -14.96 8.28 -23.25
C ALA A 397 -16.38 8.87 -23.46
N THR A 398 -16.76 9.13 -24.70
CA THR A 398 -18.09 9.58 -25.14
C THR A 398 -19.16 8.48 -25.18
N SER A 399 -18.79 7.19 -25.21
CA SER A 399 -19.81 6.11 -25.26
C SER A 399 -20.22 5.60 -23.88
N LEU A 400 -19.40 5.85 -22.84
CA LEU A 400 -19.79 5.62 -21.43
C LEU A 400 -20.89 6.56 -20.93
N MET A 401 -21.19 7.64 -21.68
CA MET A 401 -22.22 8.63 -21.35
C MET A 401 -23.62 8.32 -21.89
N ARG A 402 -23.85 7.17 -22.55
CA ARG A 402 -25.16 6.76 -23.06
C ARG A 402 -25.80 5.66 -22.21
N GLY A 403 -25.99 5.93 -20.93
CA GLY A 403 -26.86 5.16 -20.04
C GLY A 403 -28.19 5.83 -19.86
N SER A 404 -29.18 5.14 -19.28
CA SER A 404 -30.54 5.62 -19.00
C SER A 404 -30.51 6.92 -18.18
N ASP A 405 -31.60 7.71 -18.24
CA ASP A 405 -31.77 9.02 -17.56
C ASP A 405 -31.39 9.05 -16.06
N SER A 406 -31.25 7.87 -15.41
CA SER A 406 -30.81 7.73 -14.04
C SER A 406 -29.25 7.74 -13.90
N GLU A 407 -28.50 7.51 -14.98
CA GLU A 407 -27.02 7.49 -14.97
C GLU A 407 -26.39 8.84 -15.32
N GLU A 408 -27.16 9.79 -15.88
CA GLU A 408 -26.66 11.13 -16.23
C GLU A 408 -26.16 11.96 -15.03
N ASN A 409 -26.55 11.57 -13.81
CA ASN A 409 -26.15 12.26 -12.57
C ASN A 409 -24.95 11.62 -11.85
N MET A 410 -24.33 10.57 -12.40
CA MET A 410 -23.18 9.88 -11.79
C MET A 410 -21.89 10.16 -12.57
N GLY A 411 -20.76 10.23 -11.85
CA GLY A 411 -19.43 10.34 -12.46
C GLY A 411 -18.97 9.03 -13.10
N GLY A 412 -18.24 9.13 -14.20
CA GLY A 412 -17.56 7.99 -14.84
C GLY A 412 -16.30 7.58 -14.07
N LEU A 413 -15.98 6.27 -14.09
CA LEU A 413 -14.73 5.74 -13.55
C LEU A 413 -13.99 4.92 -14.60
N VAL A 414 -12.67 5.14 -14.71
CA VAL A 414 -11.81 4.42 -15.64
C VAL A 414 -10.51 3.94 -14.99
N ALA A 415 -10.00 2.80 -15.44
CA ALA A 415 -8.63 2.39 -15.15
C ALA A 415 -7.71 2.89 -16.28
N ASN A 416 -7.12 4.07 -16.11
CA ASN A 416 -6.28 4.70 -17.12
C ASN A 416 -5.06 3.84 -17.45
N GLN A 417 -4.75 3.67 -18.74
CA GLN A 417 -3.68 2.79 -19.20
C GLN A 417 -2.29 3.28 -18.76
N TRP A 418 -2.03 4.58 -18.78
CA TRP A 418 -0.75 5.15 -18.35
C TRP A 418 -0.57 5.01 -16.83
N LEU A 419 -1.66 5.13 -16.06
CA LEU A 419 -1.69 4.95 -14.60
C LEU A 419 -1.75 3.47 -14.18
N SER A 420 -1.68 2.50 -15.09
CA SER A 420 -1.88 1.08 -14.77
C SER A 420 -0.66 0.33 -14.21
N GLY A 421 0.50 0.98 -14.11
CA GLY A 421 1.71 0.41 -13.52
C GLY A 421 1.72 0.50 -11.99
N SER A 422 2.43 -0.41 -11.31
CA SER A 422 2.49 -0.47 -9.84
C SER A 422 2.87 0.87 -9.19
N ARG A 423 3.81 1.61 -9.78
CA ARG A 423 4.24 2.94 -9.30
C ARG A 423 3.29 4.06 -9.68
N LYS A 424 2.79 4.03 -10.92
CA LYS A 424 1.93 5.06 -11.47
C LYS A 424 0.47 4.92 -11.03
N GLY A 425 0.01 3.71 -10.74
CA GLY A 425 -1.37 3.44 -10.33
C GLY A 425 -1.80 4.21 -9.09
N LEU A 426 -0.89 4.44 -8.15
CA LEU A 426 -1.15 5.25 -6.96
C LEU A 426 -1.49 6.71 -7.26
N LEU A 427 -1.13 7.22 -8.43
CA LEU A 427 -1.50 8.56 -8.90
C LEU A 427 -2.97 8.68 -9.29
N SER A 428 -3.69 7.55 -9.49
CA SER A 428 -5.13 7.53 -9.74
C SER A 428 -5.91 8.22 -8.62
N ASP A 429 -7.04 8.83 -8.95
CA ASP A 429 -7.86 9.58 -7.98
C ASP A 429 -8.37 8.69 -6.86
N PHE A 430 -8.95 7.56 -7.20
CA PHE A 430 -9.39 6.56 -6.24
C PHE A 430 -8.44 5.35 -6.25
N VAL A 431 -7.94 5.02 -5.09
CA VAL A 431 -7.06 3.86 -4.92
C VAL A 431 -7.59 3.00 -3.77
N VAL A 432 -7.84 1.74 -4.06
CA VAL A 432 -8.06 0.71 -3.03
C VAL A 432 -6.83 -0.18 -3.01
N GLY A 433 -6.22 -0.36 -1.85
CA GLY A 433 -4.99 -1.15 -1.77
C GLY A 433 -4.70 -1.68 -0.39
N THR A 434 -3.58 -2.40 -0.26
CA THR A 434 -3.11 -2.81 1.06
C THR A 434 -2.47 -1.64 1.80
N VAL A 435 -2.52 -1.69 3.12
CA VAL A 435 -1.88 -0.69 3.97
C VAL A 435 -0.38 -0.58 3.71
N ASP A 436 0.27 -1.67 3.32
CA ASP A 436 1.70 -1.70 3.00
C ASP A 436 2.06 -0.62 1.96
N GLN A 437 1.19 -0.44 0.96
CA GLN A 437 1.39 0.56 -0.08
C GLN A 437 1.37 2.00 0.46
N ALA A 438 0.56 2.27 1.48
CA ALA A 438 0.58 3.57 2.18
C ALA A 438 1.81 3.70 3.10
N LEU A 439 2.16 2.63 3.84
CA LEU A 439 3.30 2.61 4.76
C LEU A 439 4.65 2.81 4.06
N MET A 440 4.77 2.37 2.80
CA MET A 440 5.96 2.61 1.98
C MET A 440 6.27 4.09 1.75
N MET A 441 5.33 5.01 2.00
CA MET A 441 5.59 6.45 2.03
C MET A 441 6.63 6.84 3.10
N ALA A 442 6.77 6.02 4.15
CA ALA A 442 7.72 6.25 5.24
C ALA A 442 9.10 5.59 5.02
N LEU A 443 9.27 4.87 3.91
CA LEU A 443 10.49 4.10 3.62
C LEU A 443 11.48 4.89 2.75
N LYS A 444 12.75 4.66 3.02
CA LYS A 444 13.87 5.07 2.17
C LYS A 444 13.99 4.11 0.97
N VAL A 445 13.09 4.24 0.00
CA VAL A 445 13.09 3.44 -1.23
C VAL A 445 13.12 4.32 -2.47
N ARG A 446 13.66 3.77 -3.56
CA ARG A 446 13.72 4.48 -4.85
C ARG A 446 12.31 4.90 -5.31
N PHE A 447 12.18 6.11 -5.82
CA PHE A 447 10.91 6.73 -6.25
C PHE A 447 9.87 6.93 -5.14
N SER A 448 10.25 6.89 -3.86
CA SER A 448 9.33 7.20 -2.76
C SER A 448 8.66 8.58 -2.90
N MET A 449 9.35 9.55 -3.52
CA MET A 449 8.82 10.91 -3.75
C MET A 449 7.60 10.93 -4.68
N LEU A 450 7.53 10.02 -5.66
CA LEU A 450 6.34 9.87 -6.48
C LEU A 450 5.13 9.40 -5.65
N ARG A 451 5.38 8.53 -4.66
CA ARG A 451 4.36 8.06 -3.70
C ARG A 451 3.87 9.20 -2.78
N HIS A 452 4.78 10.10 -2.37
CA HIS A 452 4.41 11.29 -1.63
C HIS A 452 3.42 12.18 -2.43
N VAL A 453 3.69 12.43 -3.70
CA VAL A 453 2.77 13.17 -4.58
C VAL A 453 1.46 12.41 -4.78
N ALA A 454 1.53 11.11 -5.02
CA ALA A 454 0.36 10.28 -5.24
C ALA A 454 -0.63 10.30 -4.07
N LEU A 455 -0.14 10.45 -2.85
CA LEU A 455 -0.97 10.48 -1.64
C LEU A 455 -1.31 11.91 -1.19
N ALA A 456 -0.43 12.89 -1.42
CA ALA A 456 -0.54 14.25 -0.85
C ALA A 456 -1.84 14.99 -1.20
N GLY A 457 -2.47 14.68 -2.33
CA GLY A 457 -3.75 15.29 -2.73
C GLY A 457 -4.99 14.53 -2.27
N LYS A 458 -4.87 13.46 -1.47
CA LYS A 458 -5.97 12.54 -1.15
C LYS A 458 -6.38 12.57 0.32
N VAL A 459 -7.63 12.18 0.58
CA VAL A 459 -8.06 11.74 1.90
C VAL A 459 -7.64 10.26 2.07
N ILE A 460 -7.01 9.93 3.18
CA ILE A 460 -6.51 8.58 3.44
C ILE A 460 -7.42 7.87 4.45
N LEU A 461 -8.01 6.75 4.05
CA LEU A 461 -8.73 5.84 4.95
C LEU A 461 -7.85 4.64 5.24
N ILE A 462 -7.67 4.31 6.52
CA ILE A 462 -6.92 3.11 6.94
C ILE A 462 -7.83 2.26 7.82
N ASP A 463 -8.10 1.04 7.37
CA ASP A 463 -8.97 0.11 8.08
C ASP A 463 -8.19 -0.82 9.00
N GLU A 464 -8.85 -1.29 10.05
CA GLU A 464 -8.38 -2.27 11.04
C GLU A 464 -7.00 -1.94 11.66
N VAL A 465 -6.84 -0.68 12.09
CA VAL A 465 -5.55 -0.16 12.60
C VAL A 465 -5.04 -0.92 13.84
N HIS A 466 -5.92 -1.58 14.59
CA HIS A 466 -5.55 -2.43 15.73
C HIS A 466 -4.72 -3.67 15.33
N ALA A 467 -4.82 -4.13 14.08
CA ALA A 467 -4.12 -5.31 13.59
C ALA A 467 -2.62 -5.08 13.34
N TYR A 468 -2.12 -3.84 13.52
CA TYR A 468 -0.73 -3.51 13.20
C TYR A 468 0.18 -3.75 14.41
N ASP A 469 1.22 -4.56 14.18
CA ASP A 469 2.24 -4.87 15.16
C ASP A 469 3.13 -3.66 15.52
N ALA A 470 4.10 -3.88 16.40
CA ALA A 470 5.02 -2.83 16.85
C ALA A 470 5.91 -2.28 15.72
N TYR A 471 6.27 -3.13 14.75
CA TYR A 471 7.07 -2.79 13.58
C TYR A 471 6.30 -1.88 12.63
N MET A 472 5.16 -2.35 12.11
CA MET A 472 4.29 -1.61 11.20
C MET A 472 3.84 -0.27 11.79
N SER A 473 3.58 -0.24 13.10
CA SER A 473 3.17 0.98 13.81
C SER A 473 4.21 2.10 13.71
N GLN A 474 5.53 1.79 13.60
CA GLN A 474 6.56 2.83 13.42
C GLN A 474 6.40 3.54 12.08
N TYR A 475 6.11 2.79 11.03
CA TYR A 475 5.85 3.36 9.69
C TYR A 475 4.55 4.15 9.68
N LEU A 476 3.48 3.64 10.29
CA LEU A 476 2.21 4.36 10.40
C LEU A 476 2.39 5.71 11.13
N TYR A 477 3.09 5.76 12.26
CA TYR A 477 3.36 7.02 12.95
C TYR A 477 4.11 8.00 12.04
N ARG A 478 5.06 7.52 11.21
CA ARG A 478 5.78 8.37 10.29
C ARG A 478 4.90 8.85 9.13
N VAL A 479 4.06 7.98 8.56
CA VAL A 479 3.07 8.35 7.55
C VAL A 479 2.13 9.43 8.08
N LEU A 480 1.61 9.29 9.31
CA LEU A 480 0.76 10.30 9.93
C LEU A 480 1.45 11.67 10.08
N GLN A 481 2.74 11.68 10.42
CA GLN A 481 3.53 12.93 10.46
C GLN A 481 3.63 13.58 9.07
N TRP A 482 3.86 12.80 8.01
CA TRP A 482 3.89 13.29 6.65
C TRP A 482 2.51 13.79 6.19
N CYS A 483 1.44 13.03 6.49
CA CYS A 483 0.08 13.45 6.16
C CYS A 483 -0.27 14.80 6.79
N ALA A 484 0.02 14.99 8.07
CA ALA A 484 -0.19 16.27 8.74
C ALA A 484 0.68 17.39 8.14
N ARG A 485 1.93 17.11 7.77
CA ARG A 485 2.83 18.06 7.11
C ARG A 485 2.29 18.52 5.75
N TYR A 486 1.66 17.63 5.00
CA TYR A 486 1.06 17.93 3.70
C TYR A 486 -0.39 18.44 3.79
N GLY A 487 -0.93 18.61 4.98
CA GLY A 487 -2.31 19.06 5.14
C GLY A 487 -3.34 18.03 4.64
N MET A 488 -3.04 16.74 4.75
CA MET A 488 -3.92 15.66 4.34
C MET A 488 -4.81 15.24 5.51
N SER A 489 -6.10 15.01 5.25
CA SER A 489 -6.98 14.35 6.21
C SER A 489 -6.77 12.84 6.20
N VAL A 490 -6.75 12.25 7.39
CA VAL A 490 -6.62 10.80 7.60
C VAL A 490 -7.77 10.31 8.46
N ILE A 491 -8.41 9.23 8.03
CA ILE A 491 -9.47 8.54 8.76
C ILE A 491 -8.96 7.14 9.10
N LEU A 492 -8.79 6.87 10.39
CA LEU A 492 -8.42 5.55 10.90
C LEU A 492 -9.66 4.86 11.42
N MET A 493 -9.85 3.60 11.07
CA MET A 493 -10.98 2.79 11.52
C MET A 493 -10.50 1.59 12.32
N SER A 494 -11.16 1.31 13.42
CA SER A 494 -10.82 0.19 14.30
C SER A 494 -12.04 -0.37 14.99
N ALA A 495 -12.05 -1.69 15.22
CA ALA A 495 -13.04 -2.31 16.08
C ALA A 495 -12.71 -2.08 17.56
N THR A 496 -11.43 -2.11 17.90
CA THR A 496 -10.93 -1.93 19.27
C THR A 496 -9.56 -1.25 19.20
N LEU A 497 -9.30 -0.28 20.06
CA LEU A 497 -8.01 0.38 20.11
C LEU A 497 -7.62 0.69 21.56
N PRO A 498 -6.51 0.12 22.06
CA PRO A 498 -6.02 0.44 23.39
C PRO A 498 -5.75 1.96 23.53
N PRO A 499 -6.12 2.59 24.66
CA PRO A 499 -5.95 4.03 24.84
C PRO A 499 -4.51 4.52 24.61
N ALA A 500 -3.52 3.72 25.00
CA ALA A 500 -2.11 4.04 24.76
C ALA A 500 -1.75 4.11 23.26
N GLN A 501 -2.32 3.25 22.43
CA GLN A 501 -2.11 3.27 20.98
C GLN A 501 -2.83 4.45 20.34
N ARG A 502 -4.08 4.71 20.74
CA ARG A 502 -4.86 5.90 20.30
C ARG A 502 -4.09 7.18 20.53
N LYS A 503 -3.53 7.36 21.75
CA LYS A 503 -2.72 8.53 22.10
C LYS A 503 -1.46 8.66 21.23
N LYS A 504 -0.77 7.55 20.93
CA LYS A 504 0.42 7.55 20.05
C LYS A 504 0.09 7.96 18.61
N LEU A 505 -1.01 7.47 18.06
CA LEU A 505 -1.49 7.84 16.71
C LEU A 505 -1.83 9.33 16.66
N ALA A 506 -2.58 9.82 17.63
CA ALA A 506 -2.93 11.24 17.76
C ALA A 506 -1.70 12.13 17.89
N ALA A 507 -0.76 11.76 18.77
CA ALA A 507 0.48 12.50 18.96
C ALA A 507 1.36 12.51 17.71
N ALA A 508 1.39 11.41 16.93
CA ALA A 508 2.14 11.32 15.69
C ALA A 508 1.64 12.32 14.65
N TYR A 509 0.34 12.35 14.38
CA TYR A 509 -0.26 13.34 13.48
C TYR A 509 -0.13 14.76 14.03
N GLY A 510 -0.46 14.95 15.30
CA GLY A 510 -0.39 16.26 16.00
C GLY A 510 1.03 16.86 16.00
N SER A 511 2.08 16.03 15.93
CA SER A 511 3.48 16.49 16.00
C SER A 511 3.89 17.47 14.89
N ALA A 512 3.19 17.46 13.74
CA ALA A 512 3.41 18.42 12.67
C ALA A 512 2.54 19.69 12.81
N LEU A 513 1.52 19.66 13.67
CA LEU A 513 0.56 20.76 13.88
C LEU A 513 0.84 21.55 15.14
N MET A 514 1.28 20.90 16.22
CA MET A 514 1.43 21.49 17.53
C MET A 514 2.70 21.03 18.25
N ARG A 515 3.27 21.91 19.09
CA ARG A 515 4.53 21.62 19.81
C ARG A 515 4.37 20.55 20.89
N GLU A 516 3.25 20.53 21.59
CA GLU A 516 2.96 19.65 22.74
C GLU A 516 1.94 18.57 22.38
N SER A 517 2.09 17.96 21.19
CA SER A 517 1.15 16.97 20.67
C SER A 517 0.97 15.76 21.61
N GLN A 518 2.00 15.38 22.34
CA GLN A 518 1.95 14.24 23.25
C GLN A 518 1.11 14.57 24.49
N ALA A 519 1.27 15.76 25.06
CA ALA A 519 0.45 16.23 26.18
C ALA A 519 -1.02 16.46 25.75
N ALA A 520 -1.23 17.02 24.54
CA ALA A 520 -2.57 17.22 24.02
C ALA A 520 -3.30 15.87 23.75
N ALA A 521 -2.58 14.82 23.39
CA ALA A 521 -3.16 13.49 23.16
C ALA A 521 -3.71 12.83 24.44
N GLU A 522 -3.34 13.31 25.64
CA GLU A 522 -3.92 12.82 26.90
C GLU A 522 -5.43 13.08 27.00
N ALA A 523 -5.96 14.05 26.25
CA ALA A 523 -7.41 14.27 26.14
C ALA A 523 -8.17 13.05 25.56
N LEU A 524 -7.46 12.10 24.96
CA LEU A 524 -8.01 10.84 24.43
C LEU A 524 -7.96 9.68 25.42
N ASP A 525 -7.58 9.91 26.67
CA ASP A 525 -7.65 8.90 27.73
C ASP A 525 -9.08 8.80 28.26
N VAL A 526 -9.96 8.28 27.43
CA VAL A 526 -11.39 8.14 27.68
C VAL A 526 -11.83 6.69 27.51
N SER A 527 -12.85 6.29 28.27
CA SER A 527 -13.42 4.92 28.25
C SER A 527 -14.71 4.81 27.46
N SER A 528 -15.18 5.90 26.84
CA SER A 528 -16.42 5.87 26.03
C SER A 528 -16.22 5.05 24.75
N TYR A 529 -17.28 4.33 24.36
CA TYR A 529 -17.30 3.48 23.17
C TYR A 529 -18.76 3.25 22.73
N PRO A 530 -19.11 3.44 21.45
CA PRO A 530 -18.25 3.88 20.32
C PRO A 530 -17.68 5.30 20.51
N LEU A 531 -16.61 5.62 19.76
CA LEU A 531 -15.84 6.85 19.93
C LEU A 531 -15.36 7.42 18.59
N VAL A 532 -15.42 8.74 18.44
CA VAL A 532 -14.68 9.45 17.38
C VAL A 532 -13.63 10.34 18.04
N SER A 533 -12.35 10.09 17.74
CA SER A 533 -11.24 10.93 18.20
C SER A 533 -10.77 11.83 17.06
N VAL A 534 -10.48 13.09 17.36
CA VAL A 534 -10.12 14.10 16.35
C VAL A 534 -8.84 14.83 16.77
N VAL A 535 -7.94 15.02 15.79
CA VAL A 535 -6.76 15.88 15.90
C VAL A 535 -6.74 16.82 14.72
N ASP A 536 -6.81 18.11 14.97
CA ASP A 536 -6.76 19.17 13.95
C ASP A 536 -6.02 20.41 14.45
N GLY A 537 -6.08 21.50 13.70
CA GLY A 537 -5.48 22.78 14.08
C GLY A 537 -6.04 23.40 15.37
N ASN A 538 -7.20 22.96 15.83
CA ASN A 538 -7.84 23.42 17.08
C ASN A 538 -7.47 22.56 18.29
N GLY A 539 -6.73 21.47 18.10
CA GLY A 539 -6.28 20.60 19.18
C GLY A 539 -6.75 19.15 19.07
N VAL A 540 -6.83 18.46 20.20
CA VAL A 540 -7.21 17.05 20.32
C VAL A 540 -8.51 16.95 21.11
N ARG A 541 -9.48 16.18 20.62
CA ARG A 541 -10.77 15.99 21.29
C ARG A 541 -11.35 14.60 21.05
N ALA A 542 -12.14 14.12 21.99
CA ALA A 542 -12.89 12.88 21.96
C ALA A 542 -14.40 13.17 21.88
N ILE A 543 -15.11 12.52 21.00
CA ILE A 543 -16.54 12.62 20.78
C ILE A 543 -17.16 11.27 21.14
N SER A 544 -17.82 11.20 22.29
CA SER A 544 -18.54 10.02 22.74
C SER A 544 -19.80 9.81 21.90
N VAL A 545 -20.01 8.61 21.44
CA VAL A 545 -21.16 8.23 20.62
C VAL A 545 -22.04 7.27 21.41
N PRO A 546 -23.37 7.46 21.42
CA PRO A 546 -24.26 6.54 22.10
C PRO A 546 -24.12 5.14 21.48
N PRO A 547 -23.98 4.08 22.31
CA PRO A 547 -24.04 2.71 21.83
C PRO A 547 -25.46 2.37 21.36
N ARG A 548 -25.61 1.29 20.58
CA ARG A 548 -26.93 0.73 20.33
C ARG A 548 -27.57 0.27 21.61
N PRO A 549 -28.91 0.37 21.71
CA PRO A 549 -29.62 -0.01 22.94
C PRO A 549 -29.56 -1.53 23.25
N ASP A 550 -29.28 -2.35 22.27
CA ASP A 550 -29.30 -3.82 22.40
C ASP A 550 -27.89 -4.40 22.49
N ASP A 551 -27.48 -4.81 23.68
CA ASP A 551 -26.27 -5.60 23.90
C ASP A 551 -26.48 -7.06 23.49
N ALA A 552 -25.64 -7.56 22.61
CA ALA A 552 -25.56 -8.99 22.37
C ALA A 552 -24.89 -9.66 23.59
N GLN A 553 -25.64 -10.51 24.28
CA GLN A 553 -25.11 -11.33 25.39
C GLN A 553 -24.58 -12.67 24.84
N ILE A 554 -23.28 -12.86 24.89
CA ILE A 554 -22.57 -14.03 24.36
C ILE A 554 -22.08 -14.87 25.53
N ALA A 555 -22.55 -16.11 25.65
CA ALA A 555 -22.03 -17.04 26.66
C ALA A 555 -20.62 -17.49 26.25
N VAL A 556 -19.66 -17.42 27.20
CA VAL A 556 -18.27 -17.83 26.98
C VAL A 556 -17.96 -19.03 27.83
N HIS A 557 -17.60 -20.13 27.21
CA HIS A 557 -17.26 -21.41 27.84
C HIS A 557 -15.78 -21.72 27.61
N ARG A 558 -15.14 -22.37 28.56
CA ARG A 558 -13.80 -22.92 28.41
C ARG A 558 -13.92 -24.41 28.21
N ILE A 559 -13.19 -24.97 27.26
CA ILE A 559 -13.13 -26.40 27.00
C ILE A 559 -11.68 -26.85 26.93
N ASP A 560 -11.44 -28.10 27.22
CA ASP A 560 -10.14 -28.73 27.09
C ASP A 560 -9.64 -28.69 25.63
N ASP A 561 -8.32 -28.67 25.46
CA ASP A 561 -7.71 -28.54 24.12
C ASP A 561 -7.67 -29.86 23.32
N GLU A 562 -8.04 -31.01 23.94
CA GLU A 562 -8.08 -32.30 23.25
C GLU A 562 -9.04 -32.28 22.06
N LEU A 563 -8.60 -32.82 20.90
CA LEU A 563 -9.43 -32.92 19.69
C LEU A 563 -10.70 -33.70 19.90
N GLY A 564 -10.66 -34.76 20.77
CA GLY A 564 -11.84 -35.53 21.17
C GLY A 564 -12.89 -34.69 21.91
N VAL A 565 -12.46 -33.70 22.72
CA VAL A 565 -13.38 -32.77 23.40
C VAL A 565 -13.98 -31.80 22.39
N LEU A 566 -13.19 -31.25 21.44
CA LEU A 566 -13.68 -30.44 20.34
C LEU A 566 -14.76 -31.17 19.53
N ARG A 567 -14.49 -32.43 19.12
CA ARG A 567 -15.43 -33.26 18.37
C ARG A 567 -16.72 -33.50 19.17
N LYS A 568 -16.62 -33.95 20.46
CA LYS A 568 -17.76 -34.19 21.32
C LYS A 568 -18.63 -32.93 21.48
N THR A 569 -18.01 -31.77 21.71
CA THR A 569 -18.73 -30.49 21.85
C THR A 569 -19.53 -30.16 20.59
N LEU A 570 -18.93 -30.33 19.40
CA LEU A 570 -19.64 -30.09 18.15
C LEU A 570 -20.76 -31.11 17.88
N VAL A 571 -20.57 -32.39 18.24
CA VAL A 571 -21.63 -33.39 18.14
C VAL A 571 -22.84 -33.00 18.98
N GLU A 572 -22.64 -32.54 20.21
CA GLU A 572 -23.71 -32.10 21.10
C GLU A 572 -24.42 -30.81 20.60
N LEU A 573 -23.70 -29.90 19.99
CA LEU A 573 -24.24 -28.60 19.52
C LEU A 573 -24.96 -28.70 18.18
N LEU A 574 -24.45 -29.53 17.27
CA LEU A 574 -24.90 -29.60 15.86
C LEU A 574 -25.85 -30.78 15.58
N ASP A 575 -26.42 -31.45 16.59
CA ASP A 575 -27.39 -32.53 16.41
C ASP A 575 -28.66 -32.08 15.65
N GLY A 576 -29.07 -30.82 15.85
CA GLY A 576 -30.17 -30.16 15.13
C GLY A 576 -29.72 -29.39 13.85
N GLY A 577 -28.50 -29.61 13.35
CA GLY A 577 -27.88 -28.81 12.30
C GLY A 577 -27.24 -27.53 12.83
N GLY A 578 -26.85 -26.62 11.93
CA GLY A 578 -26.28 -25.31 12.25
C GLY A 578 -24.86 -25.14 11.72
N ILE A 579 -24.36 -23.94 11.83
CA ILE A 579 -23.06 -23.54 11.29
C ILE A 579 -22.09 -23.29 12.44
N ALA A 580 -21.02 -24.09 12.51
CA ALA A 580 -19.95 -23.89 13.47
C ALA A 580 -18.72 -23.28 12.79
N LEU A 581 -18.14 -22.27 13.44
CA LEU A 581 -16.86 -21.70 13.07
C LEU A 581 -15.81 -22.13 14.11
N VAL A 582 -14.76 -22.82 13.66
CA VAL A 582 -13.62 -23.26 14.48
C VAL A 582 -12.39 -22.46 14.06
N ILE A 583 -11.89 -21.57 14.92
CA ILE A 583 -10.71 -20.75 14.62
C ILE A 583 -9.51 -21.27 15.39
N CYS A 584 -8.49 -21.71 14.65
CA CYS A 584 -7.20 -22.17 15.16
C CYS A 584 -6.12 -21.11 14.94
N ASN A 585 -5.16 -21.01 15.87
CA ASN A 585 -4.10 -20.01 15.75
C ASN A 585 -3.01 -20.37 14.74
N THR A 586 -2.82 -21.66 14.45
CA THR A 586 -1.82 -22.13 13.49
C THR A 586 -2.45 -23.02 12.41
N ILE A 587 -1.81 -23.07 11.23
CA ILE A 587 -2.24 -23.93 10.12
C ILE A 587 -2.22 -25.40 10.55
N ARG A 588 -1.19 -25.85 11.27
CA ARG A 588 -1.08 -27.21 11.77
C ARG A 588 -2.31 -27.60 12.63
N ARG A 589 -2.66 -26.75 13.60
CA ARG A 589 -3.84 -27.01 14.47
C ARG A 589 -5.15 -27.01 13.66
N ALA A 590 -5.26 -26.17 12.65
CA ALA A 590 -6.43 -26.16 11.78
C ALA A 590 -6.52 -27.43 10.93
N GLN A 591 -5.42 -27.91 10.37
CA GLN A 591 -5.37 -29.17 9.62
C GLN A 591 -5.66 -30.41 10.50
N GLU A 592 -5.15 -30.44 11.74
CA GLU A 592 -5.44 -31.49 12.72
C GLU A 592 -6.92 -31.49 13.10
N ALA A 593 -7.51 -30.32 13.39
CA ALA A 593 -8.92 -30.18 13.69
C ALA A 593 -9.81 -30.58 12.49
N TYR A 594 -9.43 -30.21 11.29
CA TYR A 594 -10.12 -30.60 10.06
C TYR A 594 -10.15 -32.12 9.89
N ARG A 595 -9.02 -32.82 10.05
CA ARG A 595 -8.95 -34.27 9.90
C ARG A 595 -9.82 -35.00 10.94
N GLU A 596 -9.77 -34.56 12.21
CA GLU A 596 -10.61 -35.13 13.28
C GLU A 596 -12.10 -34.93 13.00
N LEU A 597 -12.50 -33.72 12.56
CA LEU A 597 -13.91 -33.41 12.34
C LEU A 597 -14.44 -33.99 11.04
N SER A 598 -13.63 -34.08 9.98
CA SER A 598 -14.02 -34.68 8.69
C SER A 598 -14.30 -36.20 8.84
N ALA A 599 -13.65 -36.87 9.79
CA ALA A 599 -13.95 -38.26 10.09
C ALA A 599 -15.36 -38.47 10.70
N GLU A 600 -15.85 -37.52 11.50
CA GLU A 600 -17.19 -37.50 12.09
C GLU A 600 -18.26 -36.95 11.16
N TYR A 601 -17.92 -35.94 10.34
CA TYR A 601 -18.82 -35.18 9.46
C TYR A 601 -18.34 -35.17 8.00
N PRO A 602 -18.35 -36.34 7.30
CA PRO A 602 -17.87 -36.43 5.93
C PRO A 602 -18.62 -35.46 4.99
N GLY A 603 -17.88 -34.60 4.25
CA GLY A 603 -18.43 -33.64 3.31
C GLY A 603 -19.10 -32.40 3.93
N GLU A 604 -19.12 -32.24 5.24
CA GLU A 604 -19.71 -31.10 5.95
C GLU A 604 -18.65 -30.21 6.64
N VAL A 605 -17.38 -30.55 6.53
CA VAL A 605 -16.25 -29.79 7.08
C VAL A 605 -15.45 -29.14 5.96
N GLU A 606 -15.10 -27.89 6.14
CA GLU A 606 -14.33 -27.12 5.17
C GLU A 606 -13.17 -26.40 5.85
N LEU A 607 -11.99 -26.40 5.22
CA LEU A 607 -10.76 -25.82 5.78
C LEU A 607 -10.34 -24.55 5.04
N HIS A 608 -9.99 -23.50 5.81
CA HIS A 608 -9.58 -22.20 5.30
C HIS A 608 -8.32 -21.67 5.99
N HIS A 609 -7.21 -21.55 5.27
CA HIS A 609 -5.97 -20.95 5.77
C HIS A 609 -5.08 -20.39 4.65
N ALA A 610 -3.98 -19.73 5.01
CA ALA A 610 -3.10 -19.05 4.08
C ALA A 610 -2.23 -19.98 3.21
N ALA A 611 -2.14 -21.26 3.52
CA ALA A 611 -1.35 -22.25 2.77
C ALA A 611 -2.15 -22.96 1.65
N PHE A 612 -3.26 -22.39 1.21
CA PHE A 612 -3.89 -22.71 -0.07
C PHE A 612 -3.31 -21.84 -1.19
N ILE A 613 -3.27 -22.38 -2.40
CA ILE A 613 -3.00 -21.62 -3.62
C ILE A 613 -3.96 -20.42 -3.70
N ALA A 614 -3.48 -19.29 -4.19
CA ALA A 614 -4.24 -18.04 -4.12
C ALA A 614 -5.59 -18.10 -4.86
N SER A 615 -5.66 -18.80 -6.01
CA SER A 615 -6.91 -19.04 -6.76
C SER A 615 -7.92 -19.84 -5.93
N ASP A 616 -7.46 -20.97 -5.34
CA ASP A 616 -8.31 -21.87 -4.57
C ASP A 616 -8.86 -21.17 -3.31
N ARG A 617 -7.98 -20.41 -2.65
CA ARG A 617 -8.39 -19.62 -1.49
C ARG A 617 -9.46 -18.59 -1.85
N SER A 618 -9.29 -17.87 -2.97
CA SER A 618 -10.27 -16.89 -3.43
C SER A 618 -11.60 -17.55 -3.74
N ALA A 619 -11.59 -18.66 -4.47
CA ALA A 619 -12.80 -19.42 -4.81
C ALA A 619 -13.52 -19.95 -3.55
N LYS A 620 -12.77 -20.51 -2.57
CA LYS A 620 -13.32 -20.96 -1.29
C LYS A 620 -13.95 -19.80 -0.49
N GLU A 621 -13.29 -18.63 -0.45
CA GLU A 621 -13.79 -17.44 0.26
C GLU A 621 -15.07 -16.90 -0.38
N ASP A 622 -15.15 -16.85 -1.72
CA ASP A 622 -16.33 -16.39 -2.46
C ASP A 622 -17.51 -17.33 -2.25
N ALA A 623 -17.29 -18.64 -2.38
CA ALA A 623 -18.31 -19.65 -2.11
C ALA A 623 -18.83 -19.60 -0.65
N LEU A 624 -17.95 -19.32 0.30
CA LEU A 624 -18.32 -19.19 1.70
C LEU A 624 -19.17 -17.93 1.95
N ARG A 625 -18.83 -16.79 1.32
CA ARG A 625 -19.64 -15.56 1.39
C ARG A 625 -21.03 -15.77 0.79
N GLU A 626 -21.14 -16.49 -0.30
CA GLU A 626 -22.43 -16.79 -0.93
C GLU A 626 -23.31 -17.62 0.00
N ARG A 627 -22.77 -18.66 0.62
CA ARG A 627 -23.51 -19.60 1.50
C ARG A 627 -23.83 -19.05 2.89
N LEU A 628 -22.98 -18.18 3.45
CA LEU A 628 -23.09 -17.72 4.83
C LEU A 628 -23.27 -16.19 4.96
N GLY A 629 -23.33 -15.46 3.87
CA GLY A 629 -23.58 -14.03 3.87
C GLY A 629 -25.00 -13.64 4.27
N SER A 630 -25.29 -12.34 4.24
CA SER A 630 -26.56 -11.75 4.70
C SER A 630 -27.78 -12.25 3.93
N ARG A 631 -27.64 -12.64 2.66
CA ARG A 631 -28.74 -13.06 1.78
C ARG A 631 -29.11 -14.54 1.91
N ALA A 632 -28.16 -15.38 2.34
CA ALA A 632 -28.39 -16.81 2.45
C ALA A 632 -29.35 -17.15 3.59
N ARG A 633 -30.29 -18.07 3.37
CA ARG A 633 -31.29 -18.53 4.34
C ARG A 633 -31.31 -20.04 4.37
N ARG A 634 -31.73 -20.62 5.49
CA ARG A 634 -31.93 -22.07 5.63
C ARG A 634 -32.96 -22.54 4.59
N GLY A 635 -32.59 -23.52 3.76
CA GLY A 635 -33.41 -23.94 2.62
C GLY A 635 -33.28 -23.08 1.36
N ALA A 636 -32.52 -21.98 1.40
CA ALA A 636 -32.23 -21.10 0.27
C ALA A 636 -30.78 -20.62 0.29
N GLY A 637 -29.86 -21.53 -0.04
CA GLY A 637 -28.41 -21.29 -0.13
C GLY A 637 -27.61 -21.59 1.15
N ARG A 638 -28.18 -21.36 2.36
CA ARG A 638 -27.51 -21.68 3.63
C ARG A 638 -27.58 -23.18 3.92
N PRO A 639 -26.45 -23.87 4.19
CA PRO A 639 -26.42 -25.28 4.52
C PRO A 639 -27.20 -25.66 5.77
N TRP A 640 -27.70 -26.88 5.84
CA TRP A 640 -28.34 -27.41 7.03
C TRP A 640 -27.36 -27.53 8.19
N ARG A 641 -26.17 -28.08 7.90
CA ARG A 641 -25.05 -28.20 8.82
C ARG A 641 -23.77 -27.98 8.06
N GLN A 642 -22.84 -27.19 8.64
CA GLN A 642 -21.51 -27.01 8.12
C GLN A 642 -20.56 -26.62 9.25
N ILE A 643 -19.34 -27.14 9.20
CA ILE A 643 -18.25 -26.80 10.11
C ILE A 643 -17.17 -26.11 9.28
N ILE A 644 -16.83 -24.87 9.62
CA ILE A 644 -15.74 -24.12 8.99
C ILE A 644 -14.57 -24.13 9.94
N VAL A 645 -13.50 -24.84 9.60
CA VAL A 645 -12.22 -24.77 10.30
C VAL A 645 -11.35 -23.74 9.62
N ALA A 646 -10.89 -22.73 10.36
CA ALA A 646 -10.12 -21.64 9.77
C ALA A 646 -8.98 -21.19 10.68
N THR A 647 -8.02 -20.49 10.09
CA THR A 647 -7.06 -19.69 10.84
C THR A 647 -7.50 -18.21 10.87
N GLN A 648 -6.58 -17.28 11.14
CA GLN A 648 -6.85 -15.83 11.18
C GLN A 648 -7.50 -15.26 9.91
N VAL A 649 -7.53 -16.00 8.82
CA VAL A 649 -8.20 -15.58 7.56
C VAL A 649 -9.71 -15.35 7.77
N ALA A 650 -10.35 -16.04 8.74
CA ALA A 650 -11.75 -15.82 9.07
C ALA A 650 -12.01 -14.62 9.99
N GLU A 651 -10.98 -14.00 10.59
CA GLU A 651 -11.13 -12.87 11.52
C GLU A 651 -11.49 -11.58 10.83
N GLN A 652 -10.89 -11.27 9.67
CA GLN A 652 -10.94 -9.93 9.08
C GLN A 652 -11.61 -9.87 7.71
N SER A 653 -11.44 -10.89 6.87
CA SER A 653 -11.74 -10.78 5.44
C SER A 653 -13.14 -11.23 5.03
N LEU A 654 -13.84 -12.02 5.88
CA LEU A 654 -15.08 -12.70 5.49
C LEU A 654 -16.32 -12.09 6.14
N ASP A 655 -17.29 -11.70 5.31
CA ASP A 655 -18.64 -11.35 5.80
C ASP A 655 -19.49 -12.63 5.91
N ILE A 656 -19.26 -13.39 6.97
CA ILE A 656 -19.94 -14.65 7.28
C ILE A 656 -20.69 -14.56 8.60
N ASP A 657 -21.73 -15.37 8.72
CA ASP A 657 -22.58 -15.48 9.90
C ASP A 657 -22.71 -16.94 10.32
N ALA A 658 -21.94 -17.33 11.34
CA ALA A 658 -22.04 -18.64 11.97
C ALA A 658 -23.02 -18.63 13.15
N ASP A 659 -23.36 -19.81 13.66
CA ASP A 659 -24.28 -19.98 14.78
C ASP A 659 -23.56 -20.18 16.11
N VAL A 660 -22.35 -20.76 16.07
CA VAL A 660 -21.48 -20.99 17.23
C VAL A 660 -20.02 -20.81 16.85
N LEU A 661 -19.21 -20.35 17.79
CA LEU A 661 -17.76 -20.19 17.65
C LEU A 661 -17.03 -21.09 18.64
N ILE A 662 -16.08 -21.88 18.12
CA ILE A 662 -15.01 -22.48 18.91
C ILE A 662 -13.72 -21.79 18.52
N THR A 663 -12.92 -21.32 19.46
CA THR A 663 -11.70 -20.60 19.16
C THR A 663 -10.54 -21.01 20.04
N ASP A 664 -9.35 -21.11 19.47
CA ASP A 664 -8.14 -21.11 20.28
C ASP A 664 -8.04 -19.80 21.07
N ILE A 665 -7.42 -19.83 22.24
CA ILE A 665 -7.13 -18.63 23.04
C ILE A 665 -6.34 -17.60 22.22
N ALA A 666 -6.73 -16.35 22.33
CA ALA A 666 -6.09 -15.23 21.64
C ALA A 666 -6.21 -13.97 22.52
N PRO A 667 -5.52 -12.86 22.20
CA PRO A 667 -5.79 -11.57 22.82
C PRO A 667 -7.29 -11.24 22.84
N ILE A 668 -7.75 -10.55 23.88
CA ILE A 668 -9.19 -10.33 24.13
C ILE A 668 -9.90 -9.61 22.98
N ASP A 669 -9.22 -8.67 22.35
CA ASP A 669 -9.72 -7.92 21.19
C ASP A 669 -9.98 -8.84 19.99
N LEU A 670 -9.11 -9.81 19.74
CA LEU A 670 -9.32 -10.82 18.71
C LEU A 670 -10.45 -11.79 19.07
N ILE A 671 -10.59 -12.21 20.33
CA ILE A 671 -11.73 -13.01 20.76
C ILE A 671 -13.05 -12.26 20.54
N ILE A 672 -13.09 -10.95 20.84
CA ILE A 672 -14.24 -10.07 20.59
C ILE A 672 -14.54 -9.97 19.08
N GLN A 673 -13.53 -9.89 18.24
CA GLN A 673 -13.69 -9.84 16.77
C GLN A 673 -14.19 -11.18 16.22
N ARG A 674 -13.62 -12.29 16.67
CA ARG A 674 -14.07 -13.65 16.33
C ARG A 674 -15.52 -13.87 16.74
N ALA A 675 -15.90 -13.45 17.95
CA ALA A 675 -17.28 -13.44 18.41
C ALA A 675 -18.20 -12.54 17.56
N GLY A 676 -17.65 -11.58 16.83
CA GLY A 676 -18.36 -10.78 15.82
C GLY A 676 -18.73 -11.53 14.55
N ARG A 677 -18.32 -12.78 14.39
CA ARG A 677 -18.66 -13.66 13.25
C ARG A 677 -19.84 -14.57 13.52
N ILE A 678 -20.33 -14.61 14.76
CA ILE A 678 -21.54 -15.33 15.10
C ILE A 678 -22.70 -14.36 15.33
N HIS A 679 -23.90 -14.76 14.93
CA HIS A 679 -25.12 -13.97 15.05
C HIS A 679 -24.94 -12.54 14.48
N ARG A 680 -24.17 -12.46 13.39
CA ARG A 680 -23.78 -11.19 12.77
C ARG A 680 -24.93 -10.52 12.01
N HIS A 681 -25.75 -11.30 11.34
CA HIS A 681 -26.92 -10.84 10.60
C HIS A 681 -28.20 -11.18 11.32
N GLU A 682 -29.18 -10.28 11.27
CA GLU A 682 -30.52 -10.57 11.75
C GLU A 682 -31.15 -11.68 10.88
N ARG A 683 -31.58 -12.75 11.53
CA ARG A 683 -32.17 -13.92 10.90
C ARG A 683 -33.46 -14.32 11.58
N PRO A 684 -34.44 -14.87 10.82
CA PRO A 684 -35.60 -15.53 11.42
C PRO A 684 -35.21 -16.59 12.44
N LEU A 685 -36.03 -16.79 13.47
CA LEU A 685 -35.73 -17.73 14.57
C LEU A 685 -35.56 -19.19 14.11
N ASP A 686 -36.16 -19.57 12.99
CA ASP A 686 -36.10 -20.91 12.38
C ASP A 686 -34.87 -21.11 11.48
N ASP A 687 -34.16 -20.06 11.14
CA ASP A 687 -32.88 -20.11 10.42
C ASP A 687 -31.75 -20.71 11.31
N ARG A 688 -31.93 -20.69 12.64
CA ARG A 688 -30.98 -21.24 13.60
C ARG A 688 -31.57 -22.42 14.40
N PRO A 689 -30.82 -23.49 14.63
CA PRO A 689 -31.26 -24.58 15.51
C PRO A 689 -31.58 -24.08 16.91
N VAL A 690 -32.50 -24.74 17.60
CA VAL A 690 -32.99 -24.31 18.94
C VAL A 690 -31.84 -24.14 19.93
N LYS A 691 -30.86 -25.04 19.94
CA LYS A 691 -29.66 -24.96 20.80
C LYS A 691 -28.76 -23.79 20.50
N LEU A 692 -28.76 -23.30 19.24
CA LEU A 692 -27.86 -22.25 18.74
C LEU A 692 -28.57 -20.90 18.53
N ARG A 693 -29.78 -20.71 19.07
CA ARG A 693 -30.51 -19.44 19.02
C ARG A 693 -29.89 -18.33 19.87
N LYS A 694 -29.04 -18.71 20.83
CA LYS A 694 -28.23 -17.76 21.63
C LYS A 694 -26.77 -17.90 21.22
N PRO A 695 -26.06 -16.80 21.07
CA PRO A 695 -24.65 -16.84 20.67
C PRO A 695 -23.79 -17.42 21.79
N MET A 696 -22.90 -18.34 21.43
CA MET A 696 -21.98 -19.01 22.35
C MET A 696 -20.58 -19.06 21.75
N VAL A 697 -19.59 -18.85 22.60
CA VAL A 697 -18.16 -18.96 22.27
C VAL A 697 -17.52 -20.00 23.18
N PHE A 698 -16.80 -20.93 22.60
CA PHE A 698 -16.01 -21.92 23.31
C PHE A 698 -14.52 -21.63 23.09
N VAL A 699 -13.77 -21.36 24.17
CA VAL A 699 -12.35 -21.08 24.14
C VAL A 699 -11.57 -22.34 24.52
N ARG A 700 -10.61 -22.73 23.69
CA ARG A 700 -9.70 -23.85 23.87
C ARG A 700 -8.23 -23.43 23.72
N GLY A 701 -7.28 -24.36 23.77
CA GLY A 701 -5.85 -24.07 23.59
C GLY A 701 -5.16 -23.65 24.90
N VAL A 702 -5.74 -24.04 26.04
CA VAL A 702 -5.19 -23.76 27.36
C VAL A 702 -5.00 -25.08 28.09
N TYR A 703 -3.81 -25.31 28.62
CA TYR A 703 -3.41 -26.47 29.38
C TYR A 703 -3.22 -26.09 30.86
N ASP A 704 -3.36 -27.04 31.78
CA ASP A 704 -3.09 -26.91 33.23
C ASP A 704 -3.80 -25.73 33.90
N GLU A 705 -5.10 -25.54 33.63
CA GLU A 705 -5.90 -24.45 34.22
C GLU A 705 -5.92 -24.45 35.77
N GLY A 706 -5.66 -25.62 36.42
CA GLY A 706 -5.61 -25.75 37.89
C GLY A 706 -4.45 -24.98 38.54
N THR A 707 -3.40 -24.68 37.82
CA THR A 707 -2.17 -24.01 38.28
C THR A 707 -1.92 -22.67 37.56
N VAL A 708 -0.86 -22.56 36.76
CA VAL A 708 -0.60 -21.45 35.87
C VAL A 708 -0.93 -21.93 34.46
N PRO A 709 -1.79 -21.21 33.72
CA PRO A 709 -2.13 -21.60 32.35
C PRO A 709 -0.90 -21.68 31.44
N ARG A 710 -0.89 -22.69 30.57
CA ARG A 710 0.09 -22.86 29.50
C ARG A 710 -0.62 -22.85 28.16
N PHE A 711 0.10 -22.46 27.14
CA PHE A 711 -0.45 -22.32 25.80
C PHE A 711 0.40 -23.12 24.81
N ASP A 712 -0.14 -23.40 23.62
CA ASP A 712 0.63 -23.98 22.52
C ASP A 712 1.77 -23.02 22.11
N SER A 713 2.95 -23.58 21.85
CA SER A 713 4.14 -22.79 21.50
C SER A 713 3.95 -21.89 20.28
N GLY A 714 3.17 -22.35 19.29
CA GLY A 714 2.82 -21.53 18.12
C GLY A 714 1.92 -20.35 18.50
N THR A 715 0.99 -20.53 19.43
CA THR A 715 0.13 -19.48 19.96
C THR A 715 0.93 -18.45 20.75
N GLU A 716 1.84 -18.89 21.62
CA GLU A 716 2.76 -18.00 22.35
C GLU A 716 3.70 -17.22 21.41
N PHE A 717 4.19 -17.87 20.37
CA PHE A 717 5.04 -17.21 19.37
C PHE A 717 4.32 -16.07 18.64
N ILE A 718 3.03 -16.29 18.27
CA ILE A 718 2.22 -15.31 17.52
C ILE A 718 1.85 -14.12 18.39
N TYR A 719 1.35 -14.36 19.62
CA TYR A 719 0.73 -13.29 20.40
C TYR A 719 1.57 -12.80 21.58
N GLY A 720 2.47 -13.65 22.09
CA GLY A 720 3.17 -13.41 23.34
C GLY A 720 2.42 -13.97 24.55
N GLU A 721 3.15 -14.58 25.47
CA GLU A 721 2.59 -15.25 26.65
C GLU A 721 1.94 -14.26 27.62
N GLY A 722 2.53 -13.07 27.81
CA GLY A 722 2.02 -12.07 28.75
C GLY A 722 0.60 -11.62 28.44
N ILE A 723 0.28 -11.33 27.19
CA ILE A 723 -1.06 -10.90 26.77
C ILE A 723 -2.08 -12.05 26.86
N LEU A 724 -1.66 -13.31 26.62
CA LEU A 724 -2.52 -14.47 26.77
C LEU A 724 -2.88 -14.74 28.24
N LEU A 725 -1.93 -14.63 29.17
CA LEU A 725 -2.16 -14.70 30.61
C LEU A 725 -3.12 -13.59 31.08
N SER A 726 -2.90 -12.37 30.62
CA SER A 726 -3.79 -11.24 30.91
C SER A 726 -5.20 -11.48 30.37
N THR A 727 -5.34 -12.00 29.15
CA THR A 727 -6.64 -12.36 28.56
C THR A 727 -7.35 -13.42 29.41
N MET A 728 -6.65 -14.50 29.78
CA MET A 728 -7.21 -15.57 30.60
C MET A 728 -7.71 -15.09 31.98
N ALA A 729 -6.98 -14.13 32.59
CA ALA A 729 -7.35 -13.56 33.88
C ALA A 729 -8.64 -12.72 33.82
N HIS A 730 -8.96 -12.15 32.67
CA HIS A 730 -10.08 -11.22 32.47
C HIS A 730 -11.20 -11.77 31.59
N LEU A 731 -11.06 -12.99 31.03
CA LEU A 731 -12.08 -13.57 30.16
C LEU A 731 -13.38 -13.81 30.93
N PRO A 732 -14.51 -13.15 30.61
CA PRO A 732 -15.75 -13.27 31.32
C PRO A 732 -16.53 -14.52 30.93
N GLU A 733 -17.43 -15.03 31.80
CA GLU A 733 -18.39 -16.07 31.45
C GLU A 733 -19.50 -15.59 30.51
N THR A 734 -19.75 -14.29 30.48
CA THR A 734 -20.70 -13.64 29.56
C THR A 734 -20.09 -12.36 29.05
N LEU A 735 -19.95 -12.26 27.74
CA LEU A 735 -19.48 -11.08 27.03
C LEU A 735 -20.67 -10.27 26.52
N ARG A 736 -20.84 -9.04 27.00
CA ARG A 736 -21.84 -8.09 26.48
C ARG A 736 -21.18 -7.18 25.46
N ARG A 737 -21.69 -7.18 24.25
CA ARG A 737 -21.17 -6.40 23.15
C ARG A 737 -22.22 -5.41 22.66
N PRO A 738 -22.00 -4.10 22.64
CA PRO A 738 -20.66 -3.45 22.80
C PRO A 738 -20.22 -3.08 24.23
N SER A 739 -21.07 -3.15 25.23
CA SER A 739 -20.84 -2.51 26.55
C SER A 739 -19.57 -2.94 27.27
N ASP A 740 -19.19 -4.22 27.27
CA ASP A 740 -18.01 -4.73 27.97
C ASP A 740 -16.69 -4.50 27.21
N VAL A 741 -16.74 -4.20 25.91
CA VAL A 741 -15.55 -4.16 25.03
C VAL A 741 -14.48 -3.17 25.50
N PRO A 742 -14.80 -1.89 25.82
CA PRO A 742 -13.77 -0.92 26.19
C PRO A 742 -13.04 -1.31 27.48
N GLU A 743 -13.81 -1.75 28.47
CA GLU A 743 -13.27 -2.07 29.78
C GLU A 743 -12.43 -3.36 29.74
N LEU A 744 -12.87 -4.38 28.98
CA LEU A 744 -12.09 -5.60 28.80
C LEU A 744 -10.78 -5.32 28.09
N VAL A 745 -10.81 -4.57 26.98
CA VAL A 745 -9.58 -4.19 26.25
C VAL A 745 -8.66 -3.38 27.15
N ARG A 746 -9.19 -2.40 27.89
CA ARG A 746 -8.40 -1.61 28.82
C ARG A 746 -7.71 -2.47 29.88
N ARG A 747 -8.44 -3.38 30.53
CA ARG A 747 -7.91 -4.27 31.59
C ARG A 747 -6.83 -5.22 31.07
N VAL A 748 -7.02 -5.80 29.90
CA VAL A 748 -6.09 -6.78 29.34
C VAL A 748 -4.81 -6.12 28.84
N TYR A 749 -4.92 -4.91 28.25
CA TYR A 749 -3.77 -4.15 27.74
C TYR A 749 -3.20 -3.12 28.74
N ASP A 750 -3.64 -3.15 29.99
CA ASP A 750 -3.06 -2.34 31.06
C ASP A 750 -1.57 -2.69 31.25
N ALA A 751 -0.78 -1.71 31.65
CA ALA A 751 0.63 -1.94 31.97
C ALA A 751 0.79 -2.87 33.21
N GLU A 752 -0.18 -2.83 34.13
CA GLU A 752 -0.24 -3.66 35.33
C GLU A 752 -1.64 -4.30 35.46
N PRO A 753 -1.97 -5.32 34.63
CA PRO A 753 -3.26 -5.95 34.68
C PRO A 753 -3.43 -6.73 35.98
N ARG A 754 -4.67 -6.80 36.50
CA ARG A 754 -4.99 -7.64 37.66
C ARG A 754 -5.00 -9.10 37.26
N ILE A 755 -3.92 -9.80 37.59
CA ILE A 755 -3.80 -11.26 37.36
C ILE A 755 -3.75 -12.00 38.72
N PRO A 756 -4.07 -13.29 38.76
CA PRO A 756 -3.93 -14.11 39.97
C PRO A 756 -2.49 -14.07 40.49
N GLU A 757 -2.31 -13.87 41.80
CA GLU A 757 -1.00 -13.77 42.46
C GLU A 757 -0.06 -14.95 42.09
N ARG A 758 -0.59 -16.16 41.99
CA ARG A 758 0.17 -17.37 41.60
C ARG A 758 0.71 -17.32 40.16
N TRP A 759 0.23 -16.41 39.28
CA TRP A 759 0.71 -16.25 37.91
C TRP A 759 1.72 -15.11 37.76
N GLN A 760 1.92 -14.28 38.81
CA GLN A 760 2.66 -13.02 38.71
C GLN A 760 4.09 -13.23 38.19
N GLU A 761 4.85 -14.18 38.81
CA GLU A 761 6.25 -14.42 38.41
C GLU A 761 6.36 -14.78 36.92
N ARG A 762 5.46 -15.63 36.43
CA ARG A 762 5.46 -16.03 35.02
C ARG A 762 5.05 -14.90 34.11
N TRP A 763 4.05 -14.12 34.52
CA TRP A 763 3.62 -12.93 33.77
C TRP A 763 4.74 -11.89 33.67
N ASP A 764 5.46 -11.60 34.76
CA ASP A 764 6.59 -10.66 34.78
C ASP A 764 7.71 -11.09 33.82
N ALA A 765 8.02 -12.39 33.81
CA ALA A 765 9.01 -12.97 32.90
C ALA A 765 8.55 -12.84 31.43
N ALA A 766 7.27 -13.16 31.15
CA ALA A 766 6.69 -13.07 29.82
C ALA A 766 6.69 -11.63 29.29
N ILE A 767 6.23 -10.66 30.10
CA ILE A 767 6.21 -9.24 29.72
C ILE A 767 7.63 -8.72 29.47
N SER A 768 8.63 -9.14 30.25
CA SER A 768 10.03 -8.78 30.02
C SER A 768 10.55 -9.32 28.69
N LYS A 769 10.19 -10.55 28.32
CA LYS A 769 10.50 -11.18 27.02
C LYS A 769 9.83 -10.44 25.86
N ASP A 770 8.52 -10.16 26.01
CA ASP A 770 7.73 -9.47 24.99
C ASP A 770 8.22 -8.02 24.77
N ALA A 771 8.63 -7.32 25.85
CA ALA A 771 9.22 -6.00 25.76
C ALA A 771 10.53 -5.99 24.97
N LYS A 772 11.42 -6.96 25.21
CA LYS A 772 12.67 -7.10 24.44
C LYS A 772 12.41 -7.39 22.97
N LYS A 773 11.47 -8.33 22.66
CA LYS A 773 11.08 -8.64 21.28
C LYS A 773 10.53 -7.38 20.58
N ARG A 774 9.67 -6.63 21.26
CA ARG A 774 9.12 -5.36 20.78
C ARG A 774 10.21 -4.32 20.52
N GLU A 775 11.17 -4.16 21.42
CA GLU A 775 12.29 -3.23 21.25
C GLU A 775 13.17 -3.58 20.05
N GLN A 776 13.47 -4.87 19.87
CA GLN A 776 14.19 -5.36 18.69
C GLN A 776 13.43 -5.09 17.40
N SER A 777 12.13 -5.37 17.38
CA SER A 777 11.24 -5.11 16.25
C SER A 777 11.21 -3.61 15.88
N VAL A 778 11.04 -2.74 16.88
CA VAL A 778 11.13 -1.27 16.70
C VAL A 778 12.51 -0.84 16.20
N GLY A 779 13.58 -1.50 16.69
CA GLY A 779 14.96 -1.26 16.23
C GLY A 779 15.13 -1.56 14.75
N ARG A 780 14.66 -2.74 14.29
CA ARG A 780 14.69 -3.14 12.87
C ARG A 780 13.90 -2.17 11.99
N ALA A 781 12.70 -1.75 12.42
CA ALA A 781 11.90 -0.78 11.67
C ALA A 781 12.63 0.53 11.40
N LYS A 782 13.42 1.02 12.38
CA LYS A 782 14.14 2.30 12.26
C LYS A 782 15.21 2.29 11.17
N THR A 783 15.73 1.15 10.76
CA THR A 783 16.78 1.03 9.74
C THR A 783 16.32 1.58 8.39
N PHE A 784 15.09 1.28 8.01
CA PHE A 784 14.52 1.66 6.70
C PHE A 784 13.61 2.88 6.77
N LEU A 785 13.29 3.33 7.98
CA LEU A 785 12.35 4.42 8.21
C LEU A 785 13.01 5.78 7.91
N PHE A 786 12.32 6.67 7.19
CA PHE A 786 12.73 8.06 7.10
C PHE A 786 12.92 8.66 8.51
N PRO A 787 13.95 9.51 8.73
CA PRO A 787 14.13 10.18 10.01
C PRO A 787 12.94 11.06 10.36
N ARG A 788 12.86 11.50 11.62
CA ARG A 788 11.79 12.42 12.05
C ARG A 788 11.89 13.72 11.28
N LEU A 789 10.72 14.24 10.86
CA LEU A 789 10.63 15.53 10.22
C LEU A 789 11.03 16.64 11.20
N THR A 790 12.18 17.23 10.94
CA THR A 790 12.57 18.49 11.57
C THR A 790 12.44 19.61 10.55
N GLY A 791 12.33 20.86 10.99
CA GLY A 791 12.29 21.98 10.05
C GLY A 791 13.57 22.20 9.24
N ALA A 792 14.64 21.45 9.56
CA ALA A 792 15.96 21.54 8.94
C ALA A 792 16.32 20.35 8.04
N SER A 793 15.48 19.31 7.95
CA SER A 793 15.77 18.11 7.16
C SER A 793 15.79 18.42 5.66
N ASP A 794 16.86 18.03 4.97
CA ASP A 794 16.98 18.05 3.51
C ASP A 794 16.60 16.70 2.89
N LEU A 795 16.42 16.67 1.57
CA LEU A 795 16.29 15.42 0.81
C LEU A 795 17.52 14.52 1.03
N GLN A 796 18.72 15.09 1.03
CA GLN A 796 19.96 14.36 1.28
C GLN A 796 19.96 13.72 2.68
N ASP A 797 19.54 14.44 3.73
CA ASP A 797 19.40 13.87 5.09
C ASP A 797 18.40 12.73 5.15
N LEU A 798 17.38 12.73 4.30
CA LEU A 798 16.35 11.69 4.25
C LEU A 798 16.82 10.41 3.56
N PHE A 799 17.74 10.52 2.57
CA PHE A 799 18.24 9.39 1.79
C PHE A 799 19.65 8.90 2.20
N ASP A 800 20.15 9.29 3.35
CA ASP A 800 21.52 9.13 3.86
C ASP A 800 22.15 7.70 3.79
N ILE A 801 21.39 6.68 3.39
CA ILE A 801 21.84 5.27 3.36
C ILE A 801 21.68 4.62 1.96
N LEU A 802 21.01 5.27 1.01
CA LEU A 802 20.78 4.70 -0.32
C LEU A 802 21.84 5.19 -1.32
N HIS A 803 23.09 4.85 -1.08
CA HIS A 803 24.15 5.05 -2.06
C HIS A 803 24.28 3.81 -2.96
N ASP A 804 24.08 4.02 -4.23
CA ASP A 804 24.55 3.36 -5.47
C ASP A 804 25.05 1.89 -5.47
N ASP A 805 24.67 1.05 -4.52
CA ASP A 805 24.89 -0.40 -4.62
C ASP A 805 23.68 -1.16 -5.21
N SER A 806 22.78 -0.45 -5.86
CA SER A 806 21.59 -1.03 -6.51
C SER A 806 21.91 -1.75 -7.83
N ARG A 807 22.79 -2.73 -7.81
CA ARG A 807 22.81 -3.79 -8.82
C ARG A 807 21.66 -4.80 -8.62
N GLY A 808 20.81 -4.56 -7.63
CA GLY A 808 19.62 -5.34 -7.40
C GLY A 808 18.39 -4.61 -7.93
N SER A 809 17.66 -5.21 -8.83
CA SER A 809 16.30 -4.89 -9.24
C SER A 809 15.28 -5.02 -8.09
N GLY A 810 15.65 -4.66 -6.86
CA GLY A 810 14.80 -4.62 -5.69
C GLY A 810 13.72 -3.56 -5.87
N GLY A 811 12.66 -3.93 -6.61
CA GLY A 811 11.52 -3.09 -6.88
C GLY A 811 10.61 -2.90 -5.68
N GLU A 812 9.36 -2.54 -5.93
CA GLU A 812 8.31 -2.35 -4.93
C GLU A 812 8.04 -3.58 -4.05
N GLU A 813 8.32 -4.79 -4.55
CA GLU A 813 8.19 -6.04 -3.78
C GLU A 813 9.16 -6.09 -2.61
N ALA A 814 10.42 -5.67 -2.81
CA ALA A 814 11.39 -5.55 -1.71
C ALA A 814 10.97 -4.49 -0.69
N GLY A 815 10.37 -3.37 -1.14
CA GLY A 815 9.80 -2.34 -0.27
C GLY A 815 8.61 -2.85 0.55
N SER A 816 7.70 -3.61 -0.07
CA SER A 816 6.55 -4.19 0.63
C SER A 816 6.98 -5.21 1.69
N ALA A 817 8.03 -5.98 1.44
CA ALA A 817 8.61 -6.89 2.43
C ALA A 817 9.23 -6.13 3.63
N GLN A 818 9.66 -4.88 3.45
CA GLN A 818 10.30 -4.08 4.50
C GLN A 818 9.31 -3.39 5.45
N VAL A 819 8.02 -3.29 5.13
CA VAL A 819 7.01 -2.66 6.02
C VAL A 819 6.38 -3.64 7.01
N ARG A 820 6.62 -4.93 6.87
CA ARG A 820 6.17 -5.97 7.80
C ARG A 820 7.38 -6.61 8.50
N ASP A 821 7.23 -6.88 9.80
CA ASP A 821 8.23 -7.65 10.57
C ASP A 821 8.07 -9.16 10.24
N THR A 822 8.14 -9.49 8.96
CA THR A 822 8.11 -10.88 8.52
C THR A 822 9.53 -11.43 8.53
N GLU A 823 9.77 -12.46 9.32
CA GLU A 823 10.85 -13.38 9.04
C GLU A 823 10.72 -13.83 7.59
N PHE A 824 11.82 -14.02 6.89
CA PHE A 824 11.91 -14.27 5.45
C PHE A 824 10.86 -15.28 4.97
N SER A 825 9.75 -14.81 4.41
CA SER A 825 8.75 -15.68 3.78
C SER A 825 8.92 -15.62 2.28
N VAL A 826 9.11 -16.78 1.65
CA VAL A 826 9.23 -16.91 0.19
C VAL A 826 7.86 -17.20 -0.39
N GLU A 827 7.45 -16.39 -1.36
CA GLU A 827 6.27 -16.65 -2.18
C GLU A 827 6.71 -17.32 -3.48
N VAL A 828 6.03 -18.39 -3.86
CA VAL A 828 6.35 -19.21 -5.04
C VAL A 828 5.11 -19.39 -5.89
N ILE A 829 5.30 -19.65 -7.17
CA ILE A 829 4.23 -20.09 -8.08
C ILE A 829 4.26 -21.61 -8.12
N ALA A 830 3.18 -22.25 -7.65
CA ALA A 830 3.01 -23.69 -7.71
C ALA A 830 2.74 -24.12 -9.16
N VAL A 831 3.55 -25.01 -9.70
CA VAL A 831 3.38 -25.61 -11.03
C VAL A 831 3.37 -27.12 -10.92
N GLN A 832 2.62 -27.78 -11.80
CA GLN A 832 2.58 -29.22 -11.89
C GLN A 832 3.38 -29.68 -13.11
N ASP A 833 4.27 -30.63 -12.92
CA ASP A 833 5.06 -31.25 -13.99
C ASP A 833 4.15 -32.12 -14.87
N THR A 834 4.37 -32.02 -16.19
CA THR A 834 3.75 -32.86 -17.23
C THR A 834 4.81 -33.63 -17.97
N ASP A 835 4.41 -34.54 -18.87
CA ASP A 835 5.36 -35.35 -19.66
C ASP A 835 6.26 -34.49 -20.57
N TYR A 836 5.77 -33.30 -21.03
CA TYR A 836 6.49 -32.49 -22.03
C TYR A 836 6.83 -31.07 -21.49
N GLY A 837 6.37 -30.70 -20.29
CA GLY A 837 6.57 -29.37 -19.76
C GLY A 837 6.02 -29.18 -18.36
N TYR A 838 5.19 -28.17 -18.19
CA TYR A 838 4.53 -27.87 -16.92
C TYR A 838 3.23 -27.09 -17.16
N ARG A 839 2.39 -27.00 -16.17
CA ARG A 839 1.15 -26.19 -16.15
C ARG A 839 0.96 -25.52 -14.79
N ALA A 840 0.05 -24.57 -14.70
CA ALA A 840 -0.39 -24.07 -13.40
C ALA A 840 -0.98 -25.23 -12.60
N PHE A 841 -0.72 -25.28 -11.28
CA PHE A 841 -1.19 -26.37 -10.45
C PHE A 841 -2.73 -26.42 -10.45
N GLY A 842 -3.30 -27.60 -10.67
CA GLY A 842 -4.76 -27.81 -10.76
C GLY A 842 -5.42 -27.35 -12.08
N ASP A 843 -4.67 -26.88 -13.06
CA ASP A 843 -5.22 -26.49 -14.37
C ASP A 843 -5.22 -27.65 -15.35
N ASP A 844 -6.35 -28.34 -15.46
CA ASP A 844 -6.55 -29.49 -16.36
C ASP A 844 -7.20 -29.11 -17.71
N GLU A 845 -7.33 -27.84 -18.04
CA GLU A 845 -7.96 -27.38 -19.28
C GLU A 845 -7.10 -27.69 -20.52
N ASP A 846 -7.76 -27.95 -21.65
CA ASP A 846 -7.10 -28.13 -22.94
C ASP A 846 -6.26 -26.88 -23.29
N GLY A 847 -4.94 -27.08 -23.53
CA GLY A 847 -4.01 -26.00 -23.82
C GLY A 847 -3.37 -25.35 -22.57
N ALA A 848 -3.60 -25.88 -21.37
CA ALA A 848 -2.94 -25.42 -20.14
C ALA A 848 -1.44 -25.75 -20.12
N GLU A 849 -1.02 -26.86 -20.79
CA GLU A 849 0.38 -27.29 -20.83
C GLU A 849 1.29 -26.28 -21.55
N ILE A 850 2.39 -25.94 -20.89
CA ILE A 850 3.44 -25.10 -21.42
C ILE A 850 4.65 -25.99 -21.69
N LEU A 851 5.01 -26.13 -22.96
CA LEU A 851 6.14 -26.97 -23.37
C LEU A 851 7.46 -26.40 -22.83
N LYS A 852 8.36 -27.29 -22.47
CA LYS A 852 9.69 -26.91 -21.99
C LYS A 852 10.42 -26.05 -23.04
N GLY A 853 10.96 -24.91 -22.64
CA GLY A 853 11.66 -23.97 -23.52
C GLY A 853 10.74 -23.04 -24.32
N THR A 854 9.42 -23.02 -24.04
CA THR A 854 8.48 -22.05 -24.63
C THR A 854 8.03 -21.00 -23.65
N GLU A 855 7.81 -19.78 -24.14
CA GLU A 855 7.29 -18.69 -23.31
C GLU A 855 5.80 -18.91 -23.06
N PRO A 856 5.34 -18.76 -21.79
CA PRO A 856 3.92 -18.80 -21.48
C PRO A 856 3.16 -17.69 -22.21
N THR A 857 2.02 -18.00 -22.78
CA THR A 857 1.09 -16.99 -23.28
C THR A 857 0.63 -16.07 -22.15
N TYR A 858 0.04 -14.93 -22.50
CA TYR A 858 -0.47 -13.99 -21.49
C TYR A 858 -1.54 -14.64 -20.58
N GLN A 859 -2.43 -15.47 -21.14
CA GLN A 859 -3.46 -16.18 -20.35
C GLN A 859 -2.83 -17.24 -19.45
N GLN A 860 -1.88 -18.04 -19.95
CA GLN A 860 -1.14 -18.99 -19.12
C GLN A 860 -0.36 -18.27 -18.00
N SER A 861 0.24 -17.12 -18.30
CA SER A 861 0.94 -16.29 -17.29
C SER A 861 0.00 -15.80 -16.19
N ILE A 862 -1.26 -15.47 -16.51
CA ILE A 862 -2.28 -15.10 -15.50
C ILE A 862 -2.62 -16.31 -14.61
N LYS A 863 -2.86 -17.48 -15.21
CA LYS A 863 -3.17 -18.71 -14.44
C LYS A 863 -1.99 -19.11 -13.54
N LEU A 864 -0.76 -19.07 -14.06
CA LEU A 864 0.45 -19.28 -13.26
C LEU A 864 0.54 -18.30 -12.09
N ALA A 865 0.35 -17.02 -12.33
CA ALA A 865 0.34 -16.01 -11.26
C ALA A 865 -0.79 -16.22 -10.23
N GLY A 866 -1.91 -16.85 -10.63
CA GLY A 866 -2.99 -17.30 -9.74
C GLY A 866 -2.59 -18.47 -8.84
N SER A 867 -1.65 -19.30 -9.27
CA SER A 867 -1.14 -20.46 -8.52
C SER A 867 -0.08 -20.09 -7.47
N THR A 868 -0.09 -18.89 -6.97
CA THR A 868 0.87 -18.41 -5.96
C THR A 868 0.61 -19.03 -4.60
N LEU A 869 1.67 -19.46 -3.94
CA LEU A 869 1.68 -20.11 -2.64
C LEU A 869 2.78 -19.51 -1.74
N ARG A 870 2.51 -19.36 -0.45
CA ARG A 870 3.51 -18.88 0.51
C ARG A 870 4.11 -20.07 1.26
N LEU A 871 5.43 -20.17 1.25
CA LEU A 871 6.14 -21.20 2.01
C LEU A 871 6.08 -20.91 3.53
N PRO A 872 5.93 -21.94 4.38
CA PRO A 872 5.99 -21.78 5.84
C PRO A 872 7.34 -21.21 6.30
N VAL A 873 7.30 -20.34 7.31
CA VAL A 873 8.48 -19.67 7.88
C VAL A 873 9.55 -20.66 8.37
N ARG A 874 9.15 -21.86 8.84
CA ARG A 874 10.12 -22.88 9.26
C ARG A 874 11.09 -23.34 8.17
N MET A 875 10.73 -23.17 6.89
CA MET A 875 11.60 -23.48 5.76
C MET A 875 12.65 -22.40 5.49
N THR A 876 12.42 -21.19 6.01
CA THR A 876 13.20 -20.00 5.67
C THR A 876 13.77 -19.26 6.89
N LYS A 877 13.49 -19.77 8.12
CA LYS A 877 13.87 -19.13 9.37
C LYS A 877 15.39 -19.11 9.62
N LEU A 878 16.06 -20.18 9.28
CA LEU A 878 17.51 -20.27 9.41
C LEU A 878 18.17 -19.81 8.11
N GLU A 879 19.16 -18.94 8.17
CA GLU A 879 19.90 -18.41 7.01
C GLU A 879 20.40 -19.54 6.09
N LYS A 880 20.92 -20.62 6.67
CA LYS A 880 21.36 -21.81 5.94
C LYS A 880 20.22 -22.48 5.16
N ASP A 881 19.04 -22.61 5.75
CA ASP A 881 17.88 -23.22 5.08
C ASP A 881 17.32 -22.26 4.02
N PHE A 882 17.31 -20.95 4.29
CA PHE A 882 16.85 -19.92 3.36
C PHE A 882 17.66 -19.94 2.05
N ASP A 883 18.99 -19.88 2.14
CA ASP A 883 19.87 -19.89 0.95
C ASP A 883 19.71 -21.19 0.15
N GLY A 884 19.59 -22.32 0.82
CA GLY A 884 19.36 -23.62 0.18
C GLY A 884 18.00 -23.69 -0.51
N VAL A 885 16.94 -23.25 0.15
CA VAL A 885 15.58 -23.24 -0.40
C VAL A 885 15.49 -22.30 -1.61
N VAL A 886 16.02 -21.08 -1.50
CA VAL A 886 15.98 -20.11 -2.61
C VAL A 886 16.76 -20.60 -3.81
N SER A 887 17.99 -21.10 -3.61
CA SER A 887 18.82 -21.62 -4.69
C SER A 887 18.18 -22.78 -5.44
N GLU A 888 17.48 -23.68 -4.73
CA GLU A 888 16.80 -24.81 -5.34
C GLU A 888 15.54 -24.39 -6.10
N LEU A 889 14.78 -23.41 -5.58
CA LEU A 889 13.64 -22.80 -6.27
C LEU A 889 14.07 -22.04 -7.54
N GLU A 890 15.20 -21.31 -7.48
CA GLU A 890 15.77 -20.65 -8.65
C GLU A 890 16.14 -21.68 -9.74
N ALA A 891 16.72 -22.82 -9.34
CA ALA A 891 17.05 -23.90 -10.27
C ALA A 891 15.82 -24.58 -10.88
N GLN A 892 14.71 -24.63 -10.17
CA GLN A 892 13.42 -25.17 -10.65
C GLN A 892 12.66 -24.19 -11.55
N THR A 893 12.96 -22.90 -11.49
CA THR A 893 12.22 -21.84 -12.19
C THR A 893 12.54 -21.85 -13.67
N PRO A 894 11.53 -21.92 -14.58
CA PRO A 894 11.75 -21.87 -16.02
C PRO A 894 12.43 -20.55 -16.44
N ALA A 895 13.52 -20.64 -17.22
CA ALA A 895 14.27 -19.47 -17.68
C ALA A 895 13.42 -18.49 -18.52
N GLU A 896 12.43 -19.01 -19.23
CA GLU A 896 11.50 -18.28 -20.08
C GLU A 896 10.62 -17.28 -19.30
N TRP A 897 10.47 -17.48 -17.99
CA TRP A 897 9.73 -16.53 -17.14
C TRP A 897 10.37 -15.15 -17.07
N SER A 898 11.67 -15.06 -17.34
CA SER A 898 12.39 -13.78 -17.40
C SER A 898 11.83 -12.83 -18.48
N ASN A 899 11.19 -13.35 -19.52
CA ASN A 899 10.59 -12.59 -20.60
C ASN A 899 9.13 -12.17 -20.32
N SER A 900 8.45 -12.84 -19.38
CA SER A 900 7.07 -12.53 -19.02
C SER A 900 7.02 -11.36 -18.02
N ALA A 901 6.22 -10.34 -18.32
CA ALA A 901 6.00 -9.21 -17.42
C ALA A 901 5.29 -9.59 -16.10
N LEU A 902 4.64 -10.76 -16.04
CA LEU A 902 3.91 -11.28 -14.87
C LEU A 902 4.76 -12.22 -14.02
N LEU A 903 5.70 -12.94 -14.65
CA LEU A 903 6.43 -14.03 -14.01
C LEU A 903 7.90 -13.68 -13.73
N ARG A 904 8.40 -12.59 -14.30
CA ARG A 904 9.78 -12.13 -14.11
C ARG A 904 10.09 -11.91 -12.63
N GLY A 905 11.13 -12.60 -12.13
CA GLY A 905 11.56 -12.52 -10.75
C GLY A 905 10.73 -13.36 -9.78
N GLN A 906 9.73 -14.11 -10.25
CA GLN A 906 8.99 -15.07 -9.46
C GLN A 906 9.74 -16.42 -9.44
N LEU A 907 9.58 -17.16 -8.34
CA LEU A 907 10.16 -18.48 -8.15
C LEU A 907 9.10 -19.56 -8.40
N ALA A 908 9.48 -20.64 -9.06
CA ALA A 908 8.61 -21.80 -9.27
C ALA A 908 8.83 -22.84 -8.19
N LEU A 909 7.72 -23.40 -7.67
CA LEU A 909 7.72 -24.64 -6.89
C LEU A 909 7.07 -25.74 -7.75
N ARG A 910 7.85 -26.75 -8.13
CA ARG A 910 7.39 -27.82 -9.03
C ARG A 910 6.89 -29.00 -8.23
N PHE A 911 5.66 -29.36 -8.47
CA PHE A 911 5.03 -30.57 -7.96
C PHE A 911 4.95 -31.64 -9.06
N ASP A 912 5.10 -32.88 -8.66
CA ASP A 912 4.85 -34.00 -9.54
C ASP A 912 3.33 -34.19 -9.81
N ARG A 913 2.98 -35.24 -10.57
CA ARG A 913 1.59 -35.58 -10.87
C ARG A 913 0.77 -36.01 -9.65
N PHE A 914 1.41 -36.30 -8.53
CA PHE A 914 0.77 -36.69 -7.27
C PHE A 914 0.64 -35.53 -6.28
N GLY A 915 1.07 -34.34 -6.66
CA GLY A 915 1.09 -33.15 -5.81
C GLY A 915 2.21 -33.15 -4.77
N GLU A 916 3.32 -33.87 -5.05
CA GLU A 916 4.49 -33.93 -4.17
C GLU A 916 5.68 -33.16 -4.75
N SER A 917 6.46 -32.55 -3.86
CA SER A 917 7.66 -31.78 -4.17
C SER A 917 8.72 -31.92 -3.08
N HIS A 918 9.97 -31.61 -3.42
CA HIS A 918 11.08 -31.57 -2.48
C HIS A 918 11.86 -30.28 -2.66
N VAL A 919 12.14 -29.58 -1.55
CA VAL A 919 12.98 -28.37 -1.55
C VAL A 919 13.87 -28.39 -0.32
N GLY A 920 15.16 -28.45 -0.53
CA GLY A 920 16.12 -28.63 0.54
C GLY A 920 15.90 -29.97 1.30
N ARG A 921 15.81 -29.86 2.61
CA ARG A 921 15.49 -31.01 3.49
C ARG A 921 13.99 -31.28 3.65
N PHE A 922 13.16 -30.44 3.04
CA PHE A 922 11.71 -30.50 3.24
C PHE A 922 11.02 -31.32 2.14
N HIS A 923 10.05 -32.12 2.56
CA HIS A 923 9.09 -32.77 1.69
C HIS A 923 7.78 -31.98 1.75
N LEU A 924 7.23 -31.64 0.59
CA LEU A 924 6.01 -30.84 0.45
C LEU A 924 4.95 -31.67 -0.28
N SER A 925 3.74 -31.64 0.22
CA SER A 925 2.58 -32.18 -0.49
C SER A 925 1.46 -31.13 -0.52
N TYR A 926 0.74 -31.06 -1.61
CA TYR A 926 -0.40 -30.17 -1.79
C TYR A 926 -1.63 -30.95 -2.22
N ASP A 927 -2.73 -30.65 -1.56
CA ASP A 927 -4.03 -31.19 -1.89
C ASP A 927 -5.12 -30.11 -1.73
N GLU A 928 -6.20 -30.19 -2.49
CA GLU A 928 -7.24 -29.15 -2.55
C GLU A 928 -8.07 -29.02 -1.26
N GLU A 929 -8.11 -30.06 -0.44
CA GLU A 929 -8.88 -30.06 0.81
C GLU A 929 -8.05 -29.53 1.98
N VAL A 930 -6.77 -29.89 2.05
CA VAL A 930 -5.89 -29.63 3.19
C VAL A 930 -4.88 -28.50 2.91
N GLY A 931 -4.65 -28.17 1.64
CA GLY A 931 -3.62 -27.22 1.21
C GLY A 931 -2.20 -27.77 1.33
N LEU A 932 -1.21 -26.89 1.45
CA LEU A 932 0.19 -27.26 1.59
C LEU A 932 0.49 -27.89 2.94
N VAL A 933 1.06 -29.08 2.92
CA VAL A 933 1.64 -29.79 4.08
C VAL A 933 3.14 -29.87 3.85
N VAL A 934 3.94 -29.57 4.88
CA VAL A 934 5.40 -29.66 4.84
C VAL A 934 5.87 -30.62 5.95
N SER A 935 6.82 -31.50 5.64
CA SER A 935 7.46 -32.41 6.59
C SER A 935 8.98 -32.46 6.36
N ASP A 936 9.73 -32.89 7.35
CA ASP A 936 11.17 -33.11 7.17
C ASP A 936 11.43 -34.44 6.45
N LYS A 937 12.45 -34.50 5.61
CA LYS A 937 12.78 -35.66 4.75
C LYS A 937 13.13 -36.94 5.50
N GLU A 938 13.43 -36.88 6.82
CA GLU A 938 13.79 -38.04 7.65
C GLU A 938 12.60 -38.70 8.34
N ALA A 939 11.38 -38.18 8.23
CA ALA A 939 10.16 -38.74 8.86
C ALA A 939 9.45 -39.83 8.04
N GLY A 940 10.13 -40.49 7.12
CA GLY A 940 9.64 -41.64 6.35
C GLY A 940 9.93 -42.96 7.05
N SER A 941 9.25 -43.24 8.12
CA SER A 941 8.76 -44.49 8.70
C SER A 941 8.68 -44.42 10.24
N SER A 942 7.48 -44.60 10.73
CA SER A 942 7.04 -44.62 12.11
C SER A 942 6.54 -43.29 12.70
N ALA A 943 5.24 -43.28 12.94
CA ALA A 943 4.57 -42.32 13.81
C ALA A 943 5.20 -42.31 15.20
N GLU A 944 6.04 -41.34 15.49
CA GLU A 944 6.32 -40.94 16.85
C GLU A 944 6.53 -39.40 16.86
N LEU A 945 5.62 -38.75 17.57
CA LEU A 945 5.63 -37.36 17.91
C LEU A 945 6.93 -37.02 18.65
N ALA A 946 7.90 -36.42 17.95
CA ALA A 946 9.03 -35.80 18.61
C ALA A 946 8.61 -34.38 19.05
N THR A 947 8.54 -34.20 20.32
CA THR A 947 8.50 -32.91 21.01
C THR A 947 9.84 -32.24 20.80
N ASP A 948 9.88 -31.21 19.95
CA ASP A 948 11.03 -30.32 19.87
C ASP A 948 11.00 -29.36 21.07
N ASP A 949 11.65 -29.79 22.14
CA ASP A 949 12.27 -28.91 23.12
C ASP A 949 13.70 -28.57 22.65
N GLU A 950 14.06 -27.31 22.83
CA GLU A 950 15.37 -26.67 22.85
C GLU A 950 15.74 -25.77 21.64
N SER A 951 15.87 -24.52 22.09
CA SER A 951 16.62 -23.31 21.75
C SER A 951 16.05 -22.40 20.67
#